data_77209fb0020dcfc3cfeb958ee543547f
#
_entry.id   77209fb0020dcfc3cfeb958ee543547f
#
_cell.length_a   1.000
_cell.length_b   1.000
_cell.length_c   1.000
_cell.angle_alpha   90.00
_cell.angle_beta   90.00
_cell.angle_gamma   90.00
#
_symmetry.space_group_name_H-M   'P 1'
#
loop_
_entity.id
_entity.type
_entity.pdbx_description
1 polymer ?
#
loop_
_entity_poly.entity_id
_entity_poly.type
_entity_poly.pdbx_seq_one_letter_code
_entity_poly.pdbx_strand_id
1 'polypeptide(L)'
;MKFEKEEAAFGGPRRTPWNAPRGLDSVLQQWKADKGLGPCFSLDEATPARVGAFAPIPDEVAPQVREALRQRGVEQLFSHQAEAFRLARSGKNLVIATPTASGKSLCYNLPLLDRFAREPQARALYLFPTKALSRDQEESLRAFMREAGLSHGAITFDGDTPADARRAARERGGVLLTNPDMLHTGILPHHASWARLFSNLRYVVIDELHTYRGVFGSHLANVLRRLRRVARFHGSDPVFIAASATIGNPQAHARRMLGCDVELVSESGAPAGERRVMVFNPPVVNAELGIRASYLKTSVRLTADLVRAGVSTLLFGQSRNNIEVMLKYLRDKFVEEKLDPALIQGYRGGYLPGTRRATEAALRAGEVRCVVATNALELGIDIGSLDAVVCAGYPGSVAALMQRFGRAGRRGAGSLALLVTSSAPLDQYLAGDPRFLIGAPVEHARIDPDNVEILVQHLKCASFELPFEEGEPFGDVPPESTAEALGFLAQHEVVHPTAGEGGRRVFHWSSDAYPANHVSLRSVGWDNVVIIERGTDRTLAEMDFRSAHTMLHEQAIYQHEGEQYQVEKFDYENHKAFVRKVAPDYFTDAMTYVRVNVIQEDQSAPMGPELHAGMGEVSVIEKVVGYKKIKYHTHENVGYGDVALPEMQMHTTSLWLTVPESVVRSMNAPRPAVIDALRGVATALRTVACVGLMIDPRDVGKTLGSRDDAEGPPRKDGGVGFDPTIFLYDNVPGGVGLAARLFDQRDELLVRARRLLESCACEEGCPACIGPASGVMPGQAPVDPHPRKRLGLELLSVLGIAGVQ
;
A
#
# COMPACT_ATOMS: atom_id res chain seq x y z
N MET A 1 33.78 -16.64 5.61
CA MET A 1 34.91 -15.69 5.52
C MET A 1 34.48 -14.25 5.15
N LYS A 2 33.56 -13.98 4.21
CA LYS A 2 33.03 -12.59 3.96
C LYS A 2 31.98 -12.15 4.98
N PHE A 3 31.20 -13.06 5.54
CA PHE A 3 30.27 -12.78 6.65
C PHE A 3 30.99 -12.27 7.89
N GLU A 4 32.14 -12.85 8.21
CA GLU A 4 33.00 -12.42 9.31
C GLU A 4 33.61 -11.02 9.10
N LYS A 5 33.82 -10.60 7.85
CA LYS A 5 34.35 -9.25 7.53
C LYS A 5 33.28 -8.16 7.68
N GLU A 6 32.02 -8.45 7.35
CA GLU A 6 30.91 -7.51 7.58
C GLU A 6 30.54 -7.44 9.07
N GLU A 7 30.62 -8.55 9.83
CA GLU A 7 30.50 -8.53 11.29
C GLU A 7 31.69 -7.83 11.96
N ALA A 8 32.88 -7.91 11.40
CA ALA A 8 34.05 -7.17 11.89
C ALA A 8 33.93 -5.65 11.72
N ALA A 9 33.15 -5.18 10.74
CA ALA A 9 32.84 -3.76 10.57
C ALA A 9 32.01 -3.18 11.72
N PHE A 10 31.33 -4.02 12.51
CA PHE A 10 30.54 -3.64 13.67
C PHE A 10 31.26 -3.83 15.02
N GLY A 11 32.51 -4.27 15.04
CA GLY A 11 33.49 -4.15 16.15
C GLY A 11 33.06 -4.59 17.58
N GLY A 12 32.09 -5.47 17.75
CA GLY A 12 31.62 -5.86 19.09
C GLY A 12 32.27 -7.12 19.65
N PRO A 13 32.40 -7.25 21.01
CA PRO A 13 32.96 -8.44 21.64
C PRO A 13 32.11 -9.69 21.36
N ARG A 14 32.77 -10.86 21.23
CA ARG A 14 32.05 -12.14 21.12
C ARG A 14 31.12 -12.34 22.31
N ARG A 15 29.84 -12.58 22.03
CA ARG A 15 28.81 -12.80 23.07
C ARG A 15 29.03 -14.12 23.76
N THR A 16 29.11 -14.09 25.07
CA THR A 16 29.10 -15.28 25.89
C THR A 16 27.69 -15.56 26.39
N PRO A 17 27.22 -16.81 26.53
CA PRO A 17 25.83 -17.13 26.91
C PRO A 17 25.34 -16.47 28.18
N TRP A 18 26.21 -16.18 29.14
CA TRP A 18 25.89 -15.55 30.42
C TRP A 18 25.78 -14.01 30.33
N ASN A 19 26.21 -13.39 29.21
CA ASN A 19 26.10 -11.96 28.98
C ASN A 19 25.00 -11.66 27.92
N ALA A 20 24.15 -12.64 27.60
CA ALA A 20 23.04 -12.41 26.66
C ALA A 20 22.02 -11.45 27.31
N PRO A 21 21.58 -10.40 26.59
CA PRO A 21 20.55 -9.50 27.10
C PRO A 21 19.24 -10.26 27.30
N ARG A 22 18.49 -9.90 28.31
CA ARG A 22 17.13 -10.40 28.56
C ARG A 22 16.16 -9.25 28.57
N GLY A 23 15.09 -9.36 27.79
CA GLY A 23 14.10 -8.33 27.66
C GLY A 23 14.57 -7.14 26.80
N LEU A 24 13.63 -6.27 26.47
CA LEU A 24 13.81 -5.15 25.54
C LEU A 24 14.89 -4.17 26.03
N ASP A 25 14.81 -3.71 27.27
CA ASP A 25 15.72 -2.69 27.82
C ASP A 25 17.18 -3.11 27.77
N SER A 26 17.45 -4.38 28.08
CA SER A 26 18.80 -4.93 28.01
C SER A 26 19.38 -4.91 26.60
N VAL A 27 18.55 -5.21 25.59
CA VAL A 27 18.95 -5.15 24.18
C VAL A 27 19.26 -3.71 23.78
N LEU A 28 18.39 -2.77 24.14
CA LEU A 28 18.56 -1.36 23.81
C LEU A 28 19.83 -0.77 24.46
N GLN A 29 20.09 -1.11 25.70
CA GLN A 29 21.33 -0.70 26.39
C GLN A 29 22.57 -1.29 25.70
N GLN A 30 22.51 -2.57 25.30
CA GLN A 30 23.61 -3.20 24.57
C GLN A 30 23.87 -2.55 23.23
N TRP A 31 22.82 -2.28 22.43
CA TRP A 31 22.98 -1.60 21.15
C TRP A 31 23.60 -0.21 21.28
N LYS A 32 23.20 0.55 22.32
CA LYS A 32 23.78 1.87 22.59
C LYS A 32 25.25 1.83 23.03
N ALA A 33 25.60 0.83 23.82
CA ALA A 33 26.98 0.63 24.30
C ALA A 33 27.92 0.07 23.21
N ASP A 34 27.37 -0.53 22.16
CA ASP A 34 28.14 -1.09 21.03
C ASP A 34 28.73 0.04 20.20
N LYS A 35 30.07 0.08 20.09
CA LYS A 35 30.79 1.14 19.38
C LYS A 35 30.51 1.17 17.87
N GLY A 36 30.08 0.05 17.30
CA GLY A 36 29.74 -0.06 15.87
C GLY A 36 28.26 0.24 15.60
N LEU A 37 27.36 -0.12 16.51
CA LEU A 37 25.92 0.08 16.34
C LEU A 37 25.43 1.43 16.86
N GLY A 38 25.92 1.85 18.05
CA GLY A 38 25.43 3.05 18.73
C GLY A 38 25.41 4.30 17.84
N PRO A 39 26.51 4.61 17.13
CA PRO A 39 26.58 5.78 16.25
C PRO A 39 25.66 5.71 15.02
N CYS A 40 25.13 4.53 14.68
CA CYS A 40 24.25 4.33 13.54
C CYS A 40 22.77 4.64 13.82
N PHE A 41 22.40 4.86 15.09
CA PHE A 41 21.06 5.33 15.45
C PHE A 41 20.96 6.85 15.22
N SER A 42 20.29 7.26 14.14
CA SER A 42 20.05 8.66 13.81
C SER A 42 18.88 9.27 14.59
N LEU A 43 18.00 8.42 15.16
CA LEU A 43 16.93 8.81 16.06
C LEU A 43 16.80 7.82 17.19
N ASP A 44 16.55 8.31 18.39
CA ASP A 44 16.22 7.53 19.59
C ASP A 44 15.33 8.39 20.50
N GLU A 45 14.03 8.32 20.26
CA GLU A 45 13.06 9.12 21.03
C GLU A 45 12.01 8.21 21.68
N ALA A 46 11.66 8.55 22.94
CA ALA A 46 10.58 7.89 23.66
C ALA A 46 9.32 8.75 23.60
N THR A 47 8.25 8.19 23.07
CA THR A 47 6.91 8.79 23.18
C THR A 47 6.35 8.39 24.54
N PRO A 48 5.99 9.35 25.41
CA PRO A 48 5.52 9.04 26.75
C PRO A 48 4.17 8.32 26.72
N ALA A 49 3.92 7.56 27.78
CA ALA A 49 2.61 6.96 28.00
C ALA A 49 1.53 8.03 28.09
N ARG A 50 0.37 7.76 27.52
CA ARG A 50 -0.80 8.63 27.56
C ARG A 50 -1.88 8.02 28.43
N VAL A 51 -2.39 8.80 29.39
CA VAL A 51 -3.56 8.43 30.22
C VAL A 51 -4.81 8.40 29.36
N GLY A 52 -5.70 7.44 29.63
CA GLY A 52 -6.99 7.34 28.92
C GLY A 52 -7.97 8.45 29.33
N ALA A 53 -8.78 8.90 28.39
CA ALA A 53 -9.93 9.75 28.61
C ALA A 53 -11.20 8.93 28.52
N PHE A 54 -11.96 8.86 29.62
CA PHE A 54 -13.12 8.00 29.76
C PHE A 54 -14.42 8.81 29.86
N ALA A 55 -15.50 8.17 29.45
CA ALA A 55 -16.86 8.67 29.59
C ALA A 55 -17.75 7.53 30.15
N PRO A 56 -18.80 7.85 30.92
CA PRO A 56 -19.75 6.84 31.34
C PRO A 56 -20.46 6.21 30.14
N ILE A 57 -20.88 4.96 30.29
CA ILE A 57 -21.72 4.32 29.26
C ILE A 57 -23.05 5.11 29.22
N PRO A 58 -23.46 5.68 28.06
CA PRO A 58 -24.68 6.48 27.95
C PRO A 58 -25.91 5.72 28.43
N ASP A 59 -26.81 6.42 29.13
CA ASP A 59 -28.02 5.82 29.69
C ASP A 59 -28.96 5.32 28.59
N GLU A 60 -28.84 5.86 27.42
CA GLU A 60 -29.60 5.45 26.23
C GLU A 60 -29.19 4.08 25.67
N VAL A 61 -28.05 3.51 26.06
CA VAL A 61 -27.65 2.16 25.64
C VAL A 61 -28.59 1.15 26.25
N ALA A 62 -29.14 0.23 25.43
CA ALA A 62 -30.06 -0.80 25.86
C ALA A 62 -29.51 -1.60 27.05
N PRO A 63 -30.34 -1.91 28.09
CA PRO A 63 -29.86 -2.53 29.34
C PRO A 63 -29.07 -3.81 29.15
N GLN A 64 -29.49 -4.69 28.22
CA GLN A 64 -28.81 -5.94 27.93
C GLN A 64 -27.44 -5.74 27.27
N VAL A 65 -27.25 -4.69 26.45
CA VAL A 65 -25.99 -4.34 25.84
C VAL A 65 -25.03 -3.73 26.87
N ARG A 66 -25.57 -2.92 27.78
CA ARG A 66 -24.82 -2.36 28.92
C ARG A 66 -24.32 -3.47 29.84
N GLU A 67 -25.14 -4.48 30.11
CA GLU A 67 -24.74 -5.62 30.92
C GLU A 67 -23.64 -6.47 30.24
N ALA A 68 -23.77 -6.71 28.95
CA ALA A 68 -22.72 -7.41 28.17
C ALA A 68 -21.38 -6.64 28.15
N LEU A 69 -21.41 -5.30 28.11
CA LEU A 69 -20.19 -4.48 28.26
C LEU A 69 -19.54 -4.70 29.63
N ARG A 70 -20.33 -4.71 30.72
CA ARG A 70 -19.81 -4.95 32.10
C ARG A 70 -19.22 -6.33 32.23
N GLN A 71 -19.84 -7.36 31.67
CA GLN A 71 -19.30 -8.73 31.66
C GLN A 71 -17.96 -8.84 30.95
N ARG A 72 -17.71 -7.95 29.96
CA ARG A 72 -16.43 -7.79 29.26
C ARG A 72 -15.42 -6.92 30.03
N GLY A 73 -15.75 -6.45 31.22
CA GLY A 73 -14.91 -5.54 32.00
C GLY A 73 -14.90 -4.10 31.51
N VAL A 74 -15.87 -3.74 30.66
CA VAL A 74 -16.02 -2.35 30.17
C VAL A 74 -17.00 -1.62 31.06
N GLU A 75 -16.49 -0.92 32.08
CA GLU A 75 -17.29 -0.11 33.00
C GLU A 75 -17.51 1.31 32.48
N GLN A 76 -16.58 1.81 31.69
CA GLN A 76 -16.59 3.12 31.05
C GLN A 76 -16.16 2.98 29.59
N LEU A 77 -16.64 3.85 28.74
CA LEU A 77 -16.19 3.98 27.34
C LEU A 77 -15.02 4.94 27.26
N PHE A 78 -14.20 4.77 26.25
CA PHE A 78 -13.30 5.86 25.85
C PHE A 78 -14.13 7.03 25.29
N SER A 79 -13.65 8.27 25.45
CA SER A 79 -14.37 9.48 25.02
C SER A 79 -14.83 9.40 23.57
N HIS A 80 -13.98 8.96 22.65
CA HIS A 80 -14.31 8.81 21.23
C HIS A 80 -15.36 7.70 20.95
N GLN A 81 -15.43 6.67 21.79
CA GLN A 81 -16.45 5.61 21.66
C GLN A 81 -17.84 6.14 22.06
N ALA A 82 -17.91 6.92 23.14
CA ALA A 82 -19.15 7.54 23.57
C ALA A 82 -19.64 8.61 22.57
N GLU A 83 -18.73 9.37 21.96
CA GLU A 83 -19.03 10.35 20.92
C GLU A 83 -19.55 9.67 19.65
N ALA A 84 -18.86 8.64 19.16
CA ALA A 84 -19.29 7.87 17.99
C ALA A 84 -20.69 7.25 18.18
N PHE A 85 -20.97 6.72 19.38
CA PHE A 85 -22.29 6.19 19.70
C PHE A 85 -23.39 7.27 19.58
N ARG A 86 -23.16 8.45 20.17
CA ARG A 86 -24.14 9.56 20.12
C ARG A 86 -24.40 10.04 18.70
N LEU A 87 -23.36 10.20 17.89
CA LEU A 87 -23.47 10.61 16.47
C LEU A 87 -24.22 9.57 15.63
N ALA A 88 -23.83 8.29 15.72
CA ALA A 88 -24.50 7.21 14.99
C ALA A 88 -25.98 7.09 15.37
N ARG A 89 -26.30 7.20 16.67
CA ARG A 89 -27.67 7.15 17.17
C ARG A 89 -28.53 8.32 16.68
N SER A 90 -27.93 9.51 16.52
CA SER A 90 -28.62 10.68 15.96
C SER A 90 -28.79 10.64 14.43
N GLY A 91 -28.41 9.56 13.78
CA GLY A 91 -28.51 9.38 12.33
C GLY A 91 -27.44 10.11 11.51
N LYS A 92 -26.33 10.52 12.14
CA LYS A 92 -25.22 11.20 11.46
C LYS A 92 -24.24 10.18 10.88
N ASN A 93 -23.82 10.38 9.63
CA ASN A 93 -22.67 9.67 9.08
C ASN A 93 -21.39 10.16 9.77
N LEU A 94 -20.49 9.25 10.07
CA LEU A 94 -19.26 9.61 10.80
C LEU A 94 -18.03 8.85 10.34
N VAL A 95 -16.87 9.46 10.56
CA VAL A 95 -15.57 8.84 10.41
C VAL A 95 -14.79 8.91 11.72
N ILE A 96 -14.34 7.75 12.19
CA ILE A 96 -13.49 7.61 13.38
C ILE A 96 -12.05 7.52 12.90
N ALA A 97 -11.25 8.55 13.15
CA ALA A 97 -9.85 8.64 12.73
C ALA A 97 -8.92 8.67 13.96
N THR A 98 -8.80 7.54 14.63
CA THR A 98 -7.98 7.40 15.83
C THR A 98 -6.84 6.38 15.59
N PRO A 99 -5.74 6.42 16.35
CA PRO A 99 -4.62 5.48 16.17
C PRO A 99 -5.04 4.02 16.20
N THR A 100 -4.18 3.14 15.69
CA THR A 100 -4.38 1.70 15.80
C THR A 100 -4.46 1.28 17.27
N ALA A 101 -5.21 0.20 17.54
CA ALA A 101 -5.44 -0.32 18.90
C ALA A 101 -6.16 0.62 19.88
N SER A 102 -6.87 1.66 19.40
CA SER A 102 -7.69 2.55 20.23
C SER A 102 -9.10 2.01 20.54
N GLY A 103 -9.44 0.81 20.11
CA GLY A 103 -10.77 0.23 20.34
C GLY A 103 -11.86 0.74 19.38
N LYS A 104 -11.51 1.10 18.16
CA LYS A 104 -12.44 1.57 17.10
C LYS A 104 -13.62 0.64 16.83
N SER A 105 -13.42 -0.68 16.97
CA SER A 105 -14.49 -1.66 16.74
C SER A 105 -15.72 -1.43 17.63
N LEU A 106 -15.52 -0.94 18.84
CA LEU A 106 -16.64 -0.62 19.73
C LEU A 106 -17.42 0.61 19.26
N CYS A 107 -16.75 1.56 18.56
CA CYS A 107 -17.42 2.74 18.02
C CYS A 107 -18.54 2.42 17.01
N TYR A 108 -18.39 1.34 16.24
CA TYR A 108 -19.42 0.91 15.28
C TYR A 108 -20.24 -0.29 15.78
N ASN A 109 -19.70 -1.15 16.65
CA ASN A 109 -20.44 -2.28 17.21
C ASN A 109 -21.47 -1.83 18.24
N LEU A 110 -21.17 -0.85 19.09
CA LEU A 110 -22.07 -0.40 20.14
C LEU A 110 -23.40 0.19 19.60
N PRO A 111 -23.40 1.13 18.64
CA PRO A 111 -24.66 1.62 18.06
C PRO A 111 -25.43 0.53 17.31
N LEU A 112 -24.73 -0.43 16.69
CA LEU A 112 -25.38 -1.59 16.07
C LEU A 112 -26.12 -2.46 17.09
N LEU A 113 -25.44 -2.85 18.17
CA LEU A 113 -26.02 -3.71 19.20
C LEU A 113 -27.19 -3.03 19.91
N ASP A 114 -27.08 -1.74 20.19
CA ASP A 114 -28.19 -0.93 20.72
C ASP A 114 -29.39 -0.93 19.77
N ARG A 115 -29.15 -0.73 18.47
CA ARG A 115 -30.21 -0.78 17.45
C ARG A 115 -30.87 -2.17 17.38
N PHE A 116 -30.09 -3.23 17.40
CA PHE A 116 -30.61 -4.61 17.36
C PHE A 116 -31.44 -4.97 18.60
N ALA A 117 -31.06 -4.45 19.76
CA ALA A 117 -31.85 -4.62 20.98
C ALA A 117 -33.23 -3.97 20.91
N ARG A 118 -33.43 -2.94 20.08
CA ARG A 118 -34.66 -2.17 19.91
C ARG A 118 -35.45 -2.57 18.66
N GLU A 119 -34.75 -2.97 17.60
CA GLU A 119 -35.32 -3.22 16.28
C GLU A 119 -34.83 -4.60 15.76
N PRO A 120 -35.58 -5.68 16.08
CA PRO A 120 -35.15 -7.04 15.72
C PRO A 120 -35.03 -7.31 14.23
N GLN A 121 -35.64 -6.50 13.38
CA GLN A 121 -35.52 -6.62 11.93
C GLN A 121 -34.32 -5.87 11.35
N ALA A 122 -33.66 -5.01 12.12
CA ALA A 122 -32.53 -4.22 11.67
C ALA A 122 -31.42 -5.11 11.09
N ARG A 123 -30.74 -4.59 10.08
CA ARG A 123 -29.61 -5.24 9.38
C ARG A 123 -28.45 -4.28 9.26
N ALA A 124 -27.26 -4.82 9.14
CA ALA A 124 -26.06 -4.04 8.88
C ALA A 124 -25.16 -4.72 7.84
N LEU A 125 -24.42 -3.92 7.11
CA LEU A 125 -23.41 -4.33 6.15
C LEU A 125 -22.05 -3.80 6.61
N TYR A 126 -21.07 -4.69 6.77
CA TYR A 126 -19.71 -4.36 7.17
C TYR A 126 -18.75 -4.65 6.03
N LEU A 127 -17.96 -3.65 5.63
CA LEU A 127 -16.95 -3.73 4.58
C LEU A 127 -15.55 -3.73 5.18
N PHE A 128 -14.80 -4.77 4.89
CA PHE A 128 -13.41 -4.93 5.29
C PHE A 128 -12.50 -5.09 4.08
N PRO A 129 -11.26 -4.58 4.12
CA PRO A 129 -10.32 -4.70 3.01
C PRO A 129 -9.79 -6.13 2.81
N THR A 130 -9.85 -6.97 3.84
CA THR A 130 -9.31 -8.35 3.79
C THR A 130 -10.26 -9.36 4.42
N LYS A 131 -10.27 -10.60 3.88
CA LYS A 131 -11.04 -11.72 4.41
C LYS A 131 -10.66 -12.10 5.85
N ALA A 132 -9.37 -11.96 6.20
CA ALA A 132 -8.88 -12.30 7.54
C ALA A 132 -9.49 -11.37 8.60
N LEU A 133 -9.52 -10.07 8.32
CA LEU A 133 -10.11 -9.07 9.22
C LEU A 133 -11.62 -9.27 9.37
N SER A 134 -12.33 -9.61 8.28
CA SER A 134 -13.78 -9.90 8.35
C SER A 134 -14.08 -11.05 9.32
N ARG A 135 -13.28 -12.12 9.27
CA ARG A 135 -13.49 -13.31 10.11
C ARG A 135 -13.18 -13.07 11.58
N ASP A 136 -12.11 -12.34 11.86
CA ASP A 136 -11.73 -11.94 13.22
C ASP A 136 -12.84 -11.09 13.86
N GLN A 137 -13.36 -10.12 13.09
CA GLN A 137 -14.49 -9.28 13.54
C GLN A 137 -15.80 -10.06 13.65
N GLU A 138 -16.07 -11.04 12.81
CA GLU A 138 -17.24 -11.92 12.90
C GLU A 138 -17.25 -12.68 14.22
N GLU A 139 -16.15 -13.31 14.60
CA GLU A 139 -16.01 -14.09 15.84
C GLU A 139 -16.24 -13.21 17.07
N SER A 140 -15.57 -12.06 17.12
CA SER A 140 -15.70 -11.07 18.20
C SER A 140 -17.14 -10.54 18.32
N LEU A 141 -17.77 -10.19 17.20
CA LEU A 141 -19.13 -9.66 17.17
C LEU A 141 -20.16 -10.72 17.56
N ARG A 142 -20.02 -11.97 17.10
CA ARG A 142 -20.89 -13.09 17.51
C ARG A 142 -20.82 -13.35 19.01
N ALA A 143 -19.63 -13.29 19.60
CA ALA A 143 -19.47 -13.44 21.05
C ALA A 143 -20.21 -12.32 21.78
N PHE A 144 -20.06 -11.07 21.34
CA PHE A 144 -20.71 -9.92 21.94
C PHE A 144 -22.25 -9.99 21.82
N MET A 145 -22.79 -10.39 20.66
CA MET A 145 -24.23 -10.57 20.47
C MET A 145 -24.80 -11.64 21.42
N ARG A 146 -24.11 -12.77 21.59
CA ARG A 146 -24.52 -13.82 22.52
C ARG A 146 -24.59 -13.34 23.97
N GLU A 147 -23.55 -12.62 24.41
CA GLU A 147 -23.50 -12.04 25.76
C GLU A 147 -24.59 -10.99 25.98
N ALA A 148 -24.95 -10.25 24.95
CA ALA A 148 -26.06 -9.29 24.98
C ALA A 148 -27.44 -9.97 24.80
N GLY A 149 -27.52 -11.27 24.67
CA GLY A 149 -28.78 -12.00 24.47
C GLY A 149 -29.51 -11.68 23.15
N LEU A 150 -28.73 -11.25 22.11
CA LEU A 150 -29.29 -10.91 20.80
C LEU A 150 -29.30 -12.13 19.88
N SER A 151 -30.45 -12.37 19.22
CA SER A 151 -30.65 -13.51 18.32
C SER A 151 -30.12 -13.28 16.88
N HIS A 152 -29.56 -12.11 16.60
CA HIS A 152 -29.01 -11.78 15.29
C HIS A 152 -27.75 -12.60 14.97
N GLY A 153 -27.61 -13.02 13.70
CA GLY A 153 -26.40 -13.69 13.21
C GLY A 153 -25.45 -12.70 12.57
N ALA A 154 -24.16 -12.83 12.84
CA ALA A 154 -23.10 -12.19 12.06
C ALA A 154 -22.50 -13.25 11.13
N ILE A 155 -22.42 -12.97 9.83
CA ILE A 155 -21.98 -13.94 8.81
C ILE A 155 -21.04 -13.28 7.84
N THR A 156 -19.84 -13.85 7.67
CA THR A 156 -18.90 -13.45 6.61
C THR A 156 -19.36 -14.04 5.29
N PHE A 157 -19.48 -13.16 4.29
CA PHE A 157 -19.83 -13.48 2.93
C PHE A 157 -18.71 -13.07 1.98
N ASP A 158 -17.93 -14.03 1.56
CA ASP A 158 -16.80 -13.88 0.67
C ASP A 158 -16.72 -15.02 -0.36
N GLY A 159 -15.68 -15.01 -1.23
CA GLY A 159 -15.47 -16.04 -2.23
C GLY A 159 -15.36 -17.46 -1.67
N ASP A 160 -14.89 -17.60 -0.41
CA ASP A 160 -14.66 -18.89 0.24
C ASP A 160 -15.90 -19.37 1.04
N THR A 161 -16.98 -18.59 1.08
CA THR A 161 -18.19 -18.91 1.86
C THR A 161 -18.93 -20.09 1.24
N PRO A 162 -19.14 -21.21 1.97
CA PRO A 162 -19.87 -22.39 1.47
C PRO A 162 -21.33 -22.08 1.09
N ALA A 163 -21.90 -22.87 0.19
CA ALA A 163 -23.24 -22.65 -0.36
C ALA A 163 -24.34 -22.57 0.72
N ASP A 164 -24.29 -23.42 1.74
CA ASP A 164 -25.24 -23.41 2.87
C ASP A 164 -25.13 -22.12 3.69
N ALA A 165 -23.89 -21.66 3.95
CA ALA A 165 -23.65 -20.40 4.65
C ALA A 165 -24.11 -19.19 3.80
N ARG A 166 -23.98 -19.27 2.46
CA ARG A 166 -24.51 -18.24 1.55
C ARG A 166 -26.03 -18.12 1.64
N ARG A 167 -26.75 -19.24 1.76
CA ARG A 167 -28.19 -19.25 1.97
C ARG A 167 -28.57 -18.66 3.33
N ALA A 168 -27.89 -19.10 4.40
CA ALA A 168 -28.09 -18.58 5.74
C ALA A 168 -27.85 -17.07 5.85
N ALA A 169 -26.84 -16.55 5.15
CA ALA A 169 -26.54 -15.11 5.10
C ALA A 169 -27.71 -14.30 4.55
N ARG A 170 -28.34 -14.76 3.46
CA ARG A 170 -29.50 -14.09 2.86
C ARG A 170 -30.74 -14.14 3.74
N GLU A 171 -31.01 -15.28 4.36
CA GLU A 171 -32.26 -15.52 5.12
C GLU A 171 -32.19 -14.99 6.55
N ARG A 172 -31.06 -15.17 7.25
CA ARG A 172 -30.94 -14.97 8.71
C ARG A 172 -29.85 -13.98 9.11
N GLY A 173 -29.00 -13.52 8.18
CA GLY A 173 -27.91 -12.60 8.50
C GLY A 173 -28.44 -11.30 9.09
N GLY A 174 -28.09 -11.00 10.34
CA GLY A 174 -28.29 -9.69 10.96
C GLY A 174 -27.19 -8.72 10.53
N VAL A 175 -25.95 -9.17 10.58
CA VAL A 175 -24.79 -8.46 10.06
C VAL A 175 -24.14 -9.28 8.96
N LEU A 176 -23.99 -8.67 7.81
CA LEU A 176 -23.27 -9.24 6.69
C LEU A 176 -21.86 -8.60 6.65
N LEU A 177 -20.83 -9.39 6.95
CA LEU A 177 -19.44 -8.94 6.84
C LEU A 177 -18.91 -9.38 5.47
N THR A 178 -18.38 -8.46 4.71
CA THR A 178 -17.92 -8.73 3.35
C THR A 178 -16.77 -7.81 2.94
N ASN A 179 -16.35 -7.91 1.70
CA ASN A 179 -15.36 -7.02 1.11
C ASN A 179 -15.94 -6.28 -0.10
N PRO A 180 -15.29 -5.19 -0.56
CA PRO A 180 -15.77 -4.42 -1.72
C PRO A 180 -15.99 -5.25 -2.99
N ASP A 181 -15.09 -6.21 -3.25
CA ASP A 181 -15.18 -7.05 -4.45
C ASP A 181 -16.46 -7.90 -4.44
N MET A 182 -16.79 -8.49 -3.30
CA MET A 182 -17.99 -9.31 -3.17
C MET A 182 -19.28 -8.47 -3.15
N LEU A 183 -19.24 -7.27 -2.56
CA LEU A 183 -20.34 -6.32 -2.66
C LEU A 183 -20.61 -5.95 -4.13
N HIS A 184 -19.54 -5.67 -4.87
CA HIS A 184 -19.56 -5.30 -6.28
C HIS A 184 -20.11 -6.39 -7.18
N THR A 185 -19.61 -7.64 -7.05
CA THR A 185 -19.92 -8.73 -7.99
C THR A 185 -21.02 -9.68 -7.51
N GLY A 186 -21.14 -9.91 -6.20
CA GLY A 186 -22.00 -10.95 -5.64
C GLY A 186 -23.28 -10.46 -4.95
N ILE A 187 -23.35 -9.18 -4.55
CA ILE A 187 -24.46 -8.65 -3.77
C ILE A 187 -25.29 -7.66 -4.57
N LEU A 188 -24.69 -6.56 -5.06
CA LEU A 188 -25.42 -5.49 -5.73
C LEU A 188 -26.12 -5.95 -7.02
N PRO A 189 -25.48 -6.71 -7.93
CA PRO A 189 -26.16 -7.20 -9.13
C PRO A 189 -27.29 -8.18 -8.85
N HIS A 190 -27.30 -8.78 -7.67
CA HIS A 190 -28.32 -9.74 -7.22
C HIS A 190 -29.19 -9.18 -6.08
N HIS A 191 -29.32 -7.85 -5.98
CA HIS A 191 -29.99 -7.16 -4.88
C HIS A 191 -31.41 -7.66 -4.60
N ALA A 192 -32.13 -8.17 -5.61
CA ALA A 192 -33.45 -8.79 -5.41
C ALA A 192 -33.40 -9.99 -4.47
N SER A 193 -32.33 -10.82 -4.55
CA SER A 193 -32.11 -11.93 -3.63
C SER A 193 -31.70 -11.48 -2.22
N TRP A 194 -31.31 -10.22 -2.07
CA TRP A 194 -30.91 -9.57 -0.84
C TRP A 194 -31.93 -8.52 -0.34
N ALA A 195 -33.15 -8.54 -0.87
CA ALA A 195 -34.19 -7.56 -0.56
C ALA A 195 -34.41 -7.41 0.96
N ARG A 196 -34.39 -8.51 1.73
CA ARG A 196 -34.50 -8.48 3.19
C ARG A 196 -33.35 -7.72 3.88
N LEU A 197 -32.12 -7.82 3.37
CA LEU A 197 -30.99 -7.03 3.86
C LEU A 197 -31.23 -5.54 3.56
N PHE A 198 -31.52 -5.23 2.29
CA PHE A 198 -31.61 -3.83 1.86
C PHE A 198 -32.83 -3.12 2.45
N SER A 199 -33.98 -3.75 2.59
CA SER A 199 -35.15 -3.11 3.21
C SER A 199 -34.99 -2.76 4.70
N ASN A 200 -34.10 -3.47 5.39
CA ASN A 200 -33.88 -3.30 6.82
C ASN A 200 -32.47 -2.76 7.15
N LEU A 201 -31.73 -2.29 6.16
CA LEU A 201 -30.36 -1.82 6.32
C LEU A 201 -30.35 -0.50 7.12
N ARG A 202 -29.72 -0.54 8.31
CA ARG A 202 -29.60 0.62 9.21
C ARG A 202 -28.21 1.20 9.28
N TYR A 203 -27.20 0.34 9.19
CA TYR A 203 -25.80 0.75 9.25
C TYR A 203 -25.00 0.12 8.12
N VAL A 204 -24.11 0.93 7.53
CA VAL A 204 -23.01 0.47 6.67
C VAL A 204 -21.72 0.87 7.33
N VAL A 205 -20.92 -0.11 7.72
CA VAL A 205 -19.62 0.10 8.34
C VAL A 205 -18.53 -0.12 7.29
N ILE A 206 -17.60 0.82 7.23
CA ILE A 206 -16.41 0.75 6.35
C ILE A 206 -15.18 0.80 7.24
N ASP A 207 -14.57 -0.34 7.49
CA ASP A 207 -13.37 -0.40 8.31
C ASP A 207 -12.10 -0.22 7.48
N GLU A 208 -11.04 0.29 8.14
CA GLU A 208 -9.75 0.61 7.54
C GLU A 208 -9.88 1.53 6.30
N LEU A 209 -10.69 2.58 6.41
CA LEU A 209 -11.02 3.52 5.32
C LEU A 209 -9.77 4.03 4.58
N HIS A 210 -8.67 4.24 5.28
CA HIS A 210 -7.40 4.70 4.73
C HIS A 210 -6.75 3.75 3.71
N THR A 211 -7.19 2.50 3.65
CA THR A 211 -6.73 1.52 2.66
C THR A 211 -7.38 1.73 1.30
N TYR A 212 -8.54 2.37 1.27
CA TYR A 212 -9.31 2.66 0.07
C TYR A 212 -8.90 4.00 -0.51
N ARG A 213 -7.73 4.03 -1.14
CA ARG A 213 -7.14 5.19 -1.81
C ARG A 213 -6.80 4.86 -3.26
N GLY A 214 -6.46 5.89 -4.06
CA GLY A 214 -6.15 5.72 -5.47
C GLY A 214 -7.31 5.09 -6.24
N VAL A 215 -6.99 4.24 -7.20
CA VAL A 215 -7.98 3.56 -8.04
C VAL A 215 -8.93 2.69 -7.24
N PHE A 216 -8.41 1.92 -6.28
CA PHE A 216 -9.27 1.06 -5.44
C PHE A 216 -10.32 1.88 -4.67
N GLY A 217 -9.91 3.01 -4.10
CA GLY A 217 -10.83 3.92 -3.43
C GLY A 217 -11.82 4.58 -4.38
N SER A 218 -11.39 4.94 -5.59
CA SER A 218 -12.26 5.52 -6.63
C SER A 218 -13.33 4.55 -7.09
N HIS A 219 -12.97 3.29 -7.28
CA HIS A 219 -13.95 2.23 -7.55
C HIS A 219 -14.89 2.01 -6.37
N LEU A 220 -14.37 1.93 -5.12
CA LEU A 220 -15.24 1.73 -3.96
C LEU A 220 -16.23 2.87 -3.79
N ALA A 221 -15.85 4.11 -4.01
CA ALA A 221 -16.79 5.25 -3.97
C ALA A 221 -17.96 5.04 -4.93
N ASN A 222 -17.70 4.55 -6.15
CA ASN A 222 -18.74 4.22 -7.11
C ASN A 222 -19.58 2.99 -6.71
N VAL A 223 -18.98 1.98 -6.07
CA VAL A 223 -19.72 0.86 -5.47
C VAL A 223 -20.66 1.37 -4.39
N LEU A 224 -20.24 2.35 -3.57
CA LEU A 224 -21.09 2.95 -2.54
C LEU A 224 -22.20 3.84 -3.12
N ARG A 225 -21.97 4.53 -4.24
CA ARG A 225 -23.02 5.21 -5.01
C ARG A 225 -24.11 4.21 -5.45
N ARG A 226 -23.72 3.07 -5.98
CA ARG A 226 -24.63 1.97 -6.36
C ARG A 226 -25.34 1.39 -5.13
N LEU A 227 -24.63 1.13 -4.05
CA LEU A 227 -25.19 0.64 -2.78
C LEU A 227 -26.31 1.55 -2.28
N ARG A 228 -26.07 2.86 -2.23
CA ARG A 228 -27.08 3.85 -1.79
C ARG A 228 -28.30 3.86 -2.71
N ARG A 229 -28.08 3.74 -4.02
CA ARG A 229 -29.15 3.68 -5.01
C ARG A 229 -30.03 2.43 -4.80
N VAL A 230 -29.42 1.28 -4.64
CA VAL A 230 -30.13 0.02 -4.35
C VAL A 230 -30.82 0.06 -2.98
N ALA A 231 -30.19 0.58 -1.94
CA ALA A 231 -30.79 0.71 -0.62
C ALA A 231 -32.06 1.58 -0.65
N ARG A 232 -32.01 2.74 -1.34
CA ARG A 232 -33.18 3.64 -1.51
C ARG A 232 -34.31 2.97 -2.30
N PHE A 233 -33.98 2.21 -3.33
CA PHE A 233 -34.97 1.42 -4.08
C PHE A 233 -35.73 0.44 -3.15
N HIS A 234 -35.03 -0.16 -2.18
CA HIS A 234 -35.63 -1.06 -1.20
C HIS A 234 -36.22 -0.33 0.03
N GLY A 235 -36.24 1.00 0.03
CA GLY A 235 -36.85 1.82 1.10
C GLY A 235 -35.98 2.06 2.32
N SER A 236 -34.66 1.92 2.25
CA SER A 236 -33.75 2.22 3.35
C SER A 236 -32.75 3.33 3.01
N ASP A 237 -32.32 4.04 4.05
CA ASP A 237 -31.23 5.05 3.98
C ASP A 237 -30.31 4.84 5.20
N PRO A 238 -29.29 4.00 5.07
CA PRO A 238 -28.44 3.61 6.18
C PRO A 238 -27.49 4.72 6.60
N VAL A 239 -27.16 4.74 7.90
CA VAL A 239 -26.08 5.56 8.44
C VAL A 239 -24.73 4.89 8.12
N PHE A 240 -23.78 5.68 7.60
CA PHE A 240 -22.42 5.22 7.31
C PHE A 240 -21.50 5.50 8.49
N ILE A 241 -20.79 4.48 8.93
CA ILE A 241 -19.78 4.57 9.99
C ILE A 241 -18.45 4.11 9.41
N ALA A 242 -17.56 5.03 9.14
CA ALA A 242 -16.22 4.73 8.65
C ALA A 242 -15.21 4.72 9.80
N ALA A 243 -14.31 3.73 9.82
CA ALA A 243 -13.20 3.69 10.75
C ALA A 243 -11.87 3.74 9.99
N SER A 244 -10.96 4.55 10.44
CA SER A 244 -9.66 4.78 9.81
C SER A 244 -8.54 4.78 10.85
N ALA A 245 -7.35 4.36 10.45
CA ALA A 245 -6.14 4.81 11.13
C ALA A 245 -5.90 6.30 10.83
N THR A 246 -4.89 6.88 11.45
CA THR A 246 -4.55 8.29 11.26
C THR A 246 -4.12 8.55 9.81
N ILE A 247 -4.80 9.44 9.14
CA ILE A 247 -4.48 10.03 7.83
C ILE A 247 -4.67 11.55 7.90
N GLY A 248 -4.07 12.30 6.98
CA GLY A 248 -4.06 13.76 7.05
C GLY A 248 -5.41 14.44 6.75
N ASN A 249 -6.31 13.74 6.05
CA ASN A 249 -7.60 14.30 5.62
C ASN A 249 -8.79 13.36 5.83
N PRO A 250 -9.02 12.79 7.02
CA PRO A 250 -10.00 11.72 7.22
C PRO A 250 -11.42 12.13 6.84
N GLN A 251 -11.85 13.32 7.24
CA GLN A 251 -13.19 13.82 6.96
C GLN A 251 -13.41 14.10 5.46
N ALA A 252 -12.46 14.79 4.83
CA ALA A 252 -12.54 15.10 3.41
C ALA A 252 -12.53 13.83 2.56
N HIS A 253 -11.70 12.86 2.92
CA HIS A 253 -11.65 11.56 2.27
C HIS A 253 -12.95 10.78 2.44
N ALA A 254 -13.50 10.72 3.65
CA ALA A 254 -14.79 10.07 3.90
C ALA A 254 -15.95 10.76 3.15
N ARG A 255 -15.99 12.09 3.11
CA ARG A 255 -16.98 12.84 2.30
C ARG A 255 -16.89 12.49 0.82
N ARG A 256 -15.68 12.49 0.27
CA ARG A 256 -15.46 12.15 -1.14
C ARG A 256 -15.81 10.69 -1.45
N MET A 257 -15.49 9.77 -0.52
CA MET A 257 -15.82 8.34 -0.64
C MET A 257 -17.33 8.07 -0.59
N LEU A 258 -18.04 8.76 0.31
CA LEU A 258 -19.46 8.52 0.58
C LEU A 258 -20.39 9.42 -0.24
N GLY A 259 -19.90 10.49 -0.83
CA GLY A 259 -20.70 11.49 -1.54
C GLY A 259 -21.77 12.16 -0.62
N CYS A 260 -21.47 12.35 0.66
CA CYS A 260 -22.36 13.00 1.63
C CYS A 260 -21.59 13.61 2.81
N ASP A 261 -22.28 14.41 3.62
CA ASP A 261 -21.69 14.96 4.84
C ASP A 261 -21.37 13.90 5.88
N VAL A 262 -20.21 14.08 6.53
CA VAL A 262 -19.64 13.15 7.51
C VAL A 262 -19.08 13.93 8.69
N GLU A 263 -19.43 13.52 9.90
CA GLU A 263 -18.86 14.03 11.15
C GLU A 263 -17.52 13.34 11.45
N LEU A 264 -16.58 14.07 12.04
CA LEU A 264 -15.24 13.57 12.37
C LEU A 264 -15.09 13.31 13.87
N VAL A 265 -14.64 12.10 14.22
CA VAL A 265 -14.21 11.72 15.58
C VAL A 265 -12.71 11.40 15.53
N SER A 266 -11.85 12.34 15.96
CA SER A 266 -10.39 12.22 15.86
C SER A 266 -9.69 12.14 17.22
N GLU A 267 -10.29 12.68 18.30
CA GLU A 267 -9.68 12.71 19.61
C GLU A 267 -9.72 11.34 20.29
N SER A 268 -8.59 10.66 20.32
CA SER A 268 -8.50 9.32 20.92
C SER A 268 -8.47 9.38 22.45
N GLY A 269 -9.48 8.82 23.09
CA GLY A 269 -9.51 8.62 24.54
C GLY A 269 -8.82 7.33 25.01
N ALA A 270 -8.26 6.52 24.13
CA ALA A 270 -7.57 5.29 24.54
C ALA A 270 -6.21 5.58 25.20
N PRO A 271 -5.86 4.88 26.28
CA PRO A 271 -4.51 4.97 26.86
C PRO A 271 -3.49 4.40 25.88
N ALA A 272 -2.25 4.89 25.96
CA ALA A 272 -1.13 4.35 25.21
C ALA A 272 0.06 4.12 26.15
N GLY A 273 0.75 3.00 25.98
CA GLY A 273 1.99 2.73 26.67
C GLY A 273 3.16 3.57 26.12
N GLU A 274 4.26 3.60 26.87
CA GLU A 274 5.49 4.21 26.38
C GLU A 274 5.97 3.48 25.10
N ARG A 275 6.34 4.25 24.09
CA ARG A 275 6.90 3.72 22.85
C ARG A 275 8.24 4.39 22.54
N ARG A 276 9.26 3.57 22.36
CA ARG A 276 10.53 4.04 21.87
C ARG A 276 10.59 3.93 20.37
N VAL A 277 10.79 5.06 19.69
CA VAL A 277 10.96 5.13 18.23
C VAL A 277 12.42 5.32 17.93
N MET A 278 12.98 4.43 17.11
CA MET A 278 14.39 4.48 16.73
C MET A 278 14.54 4.38 15.21
N VAL A 279 15.52 5.11 14.67
CA VAL A 279 15.91 5.01 13.27
C VAL A 279 17.38 4.59 13.22
N PHE A 280 17.63 3.46 12.56
CA PHE A 280 18.98 2.93 12.35
C PHE A 280 19.40 3.14 10.90
N ASN A 281 20.49 3.87 10.67
CA ASN A 281 21.06 4.07 9.34
C ASN A 281 22.32 3.20 9.22
N PRO A 282 22.29 2.12 8.40
CA PRO A 282 23.45 1.25 8.25
C PRO A 282 24.72 2.01 7.85
N PRO A 283 25.90 1.66 8.41
CA PRO A 283 27.13 2.40 8.16
C PRO A 283 27.58 2.29 6.70
N VAL A 284 28.31 3.30 6.23
CA VAL A 284 28.96 3.28 4.91
C VAL A 284 30.12 2.28 4.96
N VAL A 285 30.10 1.28 4.09
CA VAL A 285 31.12 0.22 3.97
C VAL A 285 32.10 0.48 2.82
N ASN A 286 31.73 1.33 1.88
CA ASN A 286 32.58 1.84 0.81
C ASN A 286 32.33 3.34 0.66
N ALA A 287 33.30 4.15 1.10
CA ALA A 287 33.15 5.61 1.11
C ALA A 287 33.20 6.22 -0.29
N GLU A 288 33.99 5.64 -1.21
CA GLU A 288 34.13 6.15 -2.59
C GLU A 288 32.82 6.03 -3.37
N LEU A 289 32.12 4.91 -3.21
CA LEU A 289 30.85 4.63 -3.90
C LEU A 289 29.61 4.98 -3.05
N GLY A 290 29.78 5.44 -1.82
CA GLY A 290 28.68 5.71 -0.90
C GLY A 290 27.86 4.47 -0.54
N ILE A 291 28.43 3.26 -0.67
CA ILE A 291 27.75 2.01 -0.42
C ILE A 291 27.64 1.77 1.08
N ARG A 292 26.43 1.49 1.54
CA ARG A 292 26.13 1.13 2.94
C ARG A 292 26.03 -0.37 3.14
N ALA A 293 26.20 -0.81 4.37
CA ALA A 293 25.90 -2.18 4.78
C ALA A 293 24.45 -2.55 4.44
N SER A 294 24.22 -3.82 4.12
CA SER A 294 22.89 -4.30 3.73
C SER A 294 21.85 -4.09 4.82
N TYR A 295 20.83 -3.29 4.54
CA TYR A 295 19.72 -3.04 5.47
C TYR A 295 18.94 -4.33 5.80
N LEU A 296 18.83 -5.28 4.87
CA LEU A 296 18.18 -6.57 5.10
C LEU A 296 18.97 -7.39 6.13
N LYS A 297 20.29 -7.51 5.97
CA LYS A 297 21.16 -8.22 6.92
C LYS A 297 21.20 -7.52 8.27
N THR A 298 21.22 -6.19 8.27
CA THR A 298 21.16 -5.38 9.50
C THR A 298 19.85 -5.61 10.23
N SER A 299 18.71 -5.58 9.52
CA SER A 299 17.40 -5.87 10.10
C SER A 299 17.32 -7.28 10.68
N VAL A 300 17.85 -8.26 9.97
CA VAL A 300 17.96 -9.65 10.44
C VAL A 300 18.81 -9.75 11.72
N ARG A 301 19.95 -9.06 11.78
CA ARG A 301 20.82 -9.04 12.96
C ARG A 301 20.10 -8.45 14.18
N LEU A 302 19.53 -7.25 14.03
CA LEU A 302 18.84 -6.56 15.13
C LEU A 302 17.59 -7.34 15.58
N THR A 303 16.85 -7.92 14.66
CA THR A 303 15.71 -8.81 14.98
C THR A 303 16.15 -10.07 15.71
N ALA A 304 17.24 -10.71 15.30
CA ALA A 304 17.77 -11.88 15.99
C ALA A 304 18.18 -11.55 17.42
N ASP A 305 18.74 -10.36 17.68
CA ASP A 305 19.07 -9.91 19.03
C ASP A 305 17.83 -9.81 19.91
N LEU A 306 16.75 -9.22 19.39
CA LEU A 306 15.47 -9.09 20.09
C LEU A 306 14.88 -10.47 20.43
N VAL A 307 14.81 -11.36 19.42
CA VAL A 307 14.21 -12.69 19.60
C VAL A 307 15.00 -13.53 20.62
N ARG A 308 16.34 -13.47 20.60
CA ARG A 308 17.19 -14.13 21.60
C ARG A 308 16.95 -13.63 23.03
N ALA A 309 16.66 -12.35 23.15
CA ALA A 309 16.33 -11.73 24.44
C ALA A 309 14.90 -12.06 24.91
N GLY A 310 14.13 -12.85 24.15
CA GLY A 310 12.75 -13.22 24.46
C GLY A 310 11.72 -12.15 24.06
N VAL A 311 12.11 -11.15 23.25
CA VAL A 311 11.23 -10.06 22.79
C VAL A 311 10.39 -10.55 21.61
N SER A 312 9.07 -10.47 21.72
CA SER A 312 8.14 -10.80 20.64
C SER A 312 8.21 -9.74 19.55
N THR A 313 8.67 -10.13 18.36
CA THR A 313 9.07 -9.18 17.32
C THR A 313 8.35 -9.41 15.99
N LEU A 314 7.92 -8.33 15.35
CA LEU A 314 7.40 -8.32 13.98
C LEU A 314 8.41 -7.60 13.08
N LEU A 315 8.91 -8.31 12.06
CA LEU A 315 9.83 -7.77 11.07
C LEU A 315 9.09 -7.52 9.76
N PHE A 316 8.93 -6.27 9.38
CA PHE A 316 8.33 -5.90 8.10
C PHE A 316 9.36 -5.74 6.99
N GLY A 317 9.09 -6.33 5.83
CA GLY A 317 9.83 -6.10 4.59
C GLY A 317 9.01 -5.34 3.55
N GLN A 318 9.69 -4.77 2.56
CA GLN A 318 9.07 -3.96 1.51
C GLN A 318 8.47 -4.80 0.38
N SER A 319 9.03 -5.98 0.10
CA SER A 319 8.60 -6.87 -0.98
C SER A 319 8.47 -8.31 -0.54
N ARG A 320 7.70 -9.09 -1.30
CA ARG A 320 7.56 -10.54 -1.07
C ARG A 320 8.92 -11.24 -1.07
N ASN A 321 9.81 -10.87 -1.99
CA ASN A 321 11.16 -11.44 -2.08
C ASN A 321 12.01 -11.09 -0.85
N ASN A 322 12.01 -9.82 -0.42
CA ASN A 322 12.79 -9.39 0.75
C ASN A 322 12.40 -10.16 2.02
N ILE A 323 11.12 -10.48 2.16
CA ILE A 323 10.62 -11.25 3.31
C ILE A 323 11.18 -12.67 3.30
N GLU A 324 11.12 -13.35 2.17
CA GLU A 324 11.64 -14.70 2.06
C GLU A 324 13.16 -14.75 2.29
N VAL A 325 13.88 -13.75 1.77
CA VAL A 325 15.33 -13.61 2.01
C VAL A 325 15.62 -13.39 3.50
N MET A 326 14.89 -12.47 4.16
CA MET A 326 15.08 -12.23 5.59
C MET A 326 14.66 -13.42 6.44
N LEU A 327 13.56 -14.10 6.07
CA LEU A 327 13.11 -15.32 6.73
C LEU A 327 14.18 -16.41 6.67
N LYS A 328 14.73 -16.63 5.48
CA LYS A 328 15.83 -17.58 5.29
C LYS A 328 17.03 -17.20 6.15
N TYR A 329 17.49 -15.96 6.10
CA TYR A 329 18.66 -15.51 6.88
C TYR A 329 18.46 -15.65 8.38
N LEU A 330 17.26 -15.33 8.89
CA LEU A 330 16.95 -15.49 10.32
C LEU A 330 16.95 -16.96 10.72
N ARG A 331 16.33 -17.84 9.94
CA ARG A 331 16.29 -19.28 10.21
C ARG A 331 17.67 -19.90 10.13
N ASP A 332 18.46 -19.60 9.10
CA ASP A 332 19.84 -20.10 8.94
C ASP A 332 20.69 -19.69 10.16
N LYS A 333 20.58 -18.43 10.59
CA LYS A 333 21.30 -17.92 11.77
C LYS A 333 20.91 -18.64 13.07
N PHE A 334 19.63 -18.96 13.25
CA PHE A 334 19.15 -19.70 14.41
C PHE A 334 19.62 -21.16 14.40
N VAL A 335 19.63 -21.80 13.23
CA VAL A 335 20.20 -23.15 13.05
C VAL A 335 21.70 -23.17 13.38
N GLU A 336 22.49 -22.22 12.85
CA GLU A 336 23.92 -22.08 13.15
C GLU A 336 24.19 -21.91 14.64
N GLU A 337 23.33 -21.18 15.35
CA GLU A 337 23.41 -20.92 16.79
C GLU A 337 22.77 -22.03 17.64
N LYS A 338 22.27 -23.10 17.02
CA LYS A 338 21.56 -24.21 17.69
C LYS A 338 20.30 -23.77 18.46
N LEU A 339 19.64 -22.73 17.97
CA LEU A 339 18.32 -22.25 18.42
C LEU A 339 17.22 -22.83 17.55
N ASP A 340 15.99 -22.86 18.06
CA ASP A 340 14.84 -23.39 17.30
C ASP A 340 14.41 -22.43 16.19
N PRO A 341 14.56 -22.79 14.90
CA PRO A 341 14.09 -21.97 13.80
C PRO A 341 12.56 -21.92 13.68
N ALA A 342 11.81 -22.81 14.35
CA ALA A 342 10.34 -22.79 14.35
C ALA A 342 9.76 -21.55 15.07
N LEU A 343 10.55 -20.92 15.95
CA LEU A 343 10.20 -19.63 16.56
C LEU A 343 10.00 -18.50 15.54
N ILE A 344 10.45 -18.70 14.29
CA ILE A 344 10.44 -17.70 13.22
C ILE A 344 9.58 -18.18 12.08
N GLN A 345 8.51 -17.43 11.78
CA GLN A 345 7.56 -17.74 10.72
C GLN A 345 7.46 -16.59 9.72
N GLY A 346 7.12 -16.92 8.47
CA GLY A 346 6.77 -15.95 7.44
C GLY A 346 5.27 -15.65 7.42
N TYR A 347 4.90 -14.45 6.98
CA TYR A 347 3.50 -14.09 6.75
C TYR A 347 3.36 -13.08 5.60
N ARG A 348 2.74 -13.49 4.50
CA ARG A 348 2.51 -12.60 3.36
C ARG A 348 1.27 -12.98 2.56
N GLY A 349 0.81 -12.04 1.73
CA GLY A 349 -0.15 -12.34 0.68
C GLY A 349 0.41 -13.39 -0.28
N GLY A 350 -0.43 -14.35 -0.66
CA GLY A 350 -0.03 -15.50 -1.47
C GLY A 350 0.24 -16.78 -0.67
N TYR A 351 0.42 -16.72 0.64
CA TYR A 351 0.38 -17.92 1.48
C TYR A 351 -1.05 -18.45 1.59
N LEU A 352 -1.19 -19.77 1.65
CA LEU A 352 -2.50 -20.41 1.79
C LEU A 352 -3.22 -19.92 3.06
N PRO A 353 -4.56 -19.79 3.02
CA PRO A 353 -5.33 -19.33 4.18
C PRO A 353 -5.12 -20.18 5.44
N GLY A 354 -4.92 -21.50 5.27
CA GLY A 354 -4.62 -22.42 6.39
C GLY A 354 -3.30 -22.08 7.08
N THR A 355 -2.22 -21.91 6.32
CA THR A 355 -0.89 -21.54 6.85
C THR A 355 -0.93 -20.21 7.59
N ARG A 356 -1.59 -19.21 7.03
CA ARG A 356 -1.72 -17.88 7.68
C ARG A 356 -2.42 -18.00 9.03
N ARG A 357 -3.54 -18.71 9.11
CA ARG A 357 -4.27 -18.94 10.37
C ARG A 357 -3.44 -19.68 11.41
N ALA A 358 -2.67 -20.69 10.98
CA ALA A 358 -1.77 -21.42 11.87
C ALA A 358 -0.71 -20.49 12.46
N THR A 359 -0.09 -19.62 11.63
CA THR A 359 0.89 -18.63 12.09
C THR A 359 0.27 -17.62 13.05
N GLU A 360 -0.94 -17.13 12.80
CA GLU A 360 -1.67 -16.20 13.66
C GLU A 360 -1.97 -16.84 15.04
N ALA A 361 -2.43 -18.10 15.04
CA ALA A 361 -2.72 -18.84 16.25
C ALA A 361 -1.45 -19.11 17.08
N ALA A 362 -0.36 -19.56 16.45
CA ALA A 362 0.92 -19.82 17.08
C ALA A 362 1.56 -18.54 17.67
N LEU A 363 1.39 -17.40 16.99
CA LEU A 363 1.87 -16.11 17.50
C LEU A 363 1.08 -15.66 18.75
N ARG A 364 -0.25 -15.81 18.74
CA ARG A 364 -1.10 -15.55 19.90
C ARG A 364 -0.79 -16.47 21.09
N ALA A 365 -0.50 -17.74 20.83
CA ALA A 365 -0.10 -18.70 21.84
C ALA A 365 1.33 -18.46 22.40
N GLY A 366 2.13 -17.62 21.73
CA GLY A 366 3.53 -17.36 22.09
C GLY A 366 4.49 -18.48 21.68
N GLU A 367 4.04 -19.42 20.84
CA GLU A 367 4.87 -20.49 20.26
C GLU A 367 5.82 -19.93 19.21
N VAL A 368 5.37 -18.91 18.48
CA VAL A 368 6.17 -18.11 17.54
C VAL A 368 6.57 -16.81 18.20
N ARG A 369 7.87 -16.46 18.12
CA ARG A 369 8.45 -15.25 18.70
C ARG A 369 8.75 -14.17 17.68
N CYS A 370 8.91 -14.54 16.42
CA CYS A 370 9.15 -13.61 15.33
C CYS A 370 8.31 -13.96 14.11
N VAL A 371 7.66 -12.95 13.55
CA VAL A 371 7.02 -13.06 12.25
C VAL A 371 7.67 -12.09 11.28
N VAL A 372 8.09 -12.59 10.11
CA VAL A 372 8.59 -11.78 9.00
C VAL A 372 7.45 -11.57 8.01
N ALA A 373 6.99 -10.32 7.86
CA ALA A 373 5.75 -10.04 7.14
C ALA A 373 5.83 -8.91 6.11
N THR A 374 4.95 -8.97 5.11
CA THR A 374 4.59 -7.82 4.26
C THR A 374 3.59 -6.91 4.99
N ASN A 375 3.02 -5.94 4.27
CA ASN A 375 1.88 -5.15 4.71
C ASN A 375 0.62 -5.99 5.08
N ALA A 376 0.62 -7.30 4.83
CA ALA A 376 -0.51 -8.18 5.18
C ALA A 376 -0.82 -8.21 6.69
N LEU A 377 0.17 -7.92 7.57
CA LEU A 377 -0.02 -7.74 9.02
C LEU A 377 -0.04 -6.26 9.45
N GLU A 378 -0.07 -5.33 8.52
CA GLU A 378 -0.22 -3.90 8.79
C GLU A 378 -1.65 -3.57 9.27
N LEU A 379 -2.65 -4.27 8.74
CA LEU A 379 -4.07 -4.09 9.06
C LEU A 379 -4.50 -4.80 10.36
N GLY A 380 -5.65 -4.39 10.89
CA GLY A 380 -6.19 -4.64 12.24
C GLY A 380 -6.40 -6.06 12.74
N ILE A 381 -5.78 -7.09 12.17
CA ILE A 381 -5.84 -8.47 12.67
C ILE A 381 -5.28 -8.54 14.09
N ASP A 382 -5.98 -9.21 14.99
CA ASP A 382 -5.49 -9.46 16.34
C ASP A 382 -4.47 -10.60 16.35
N ILE A 383 -3.20 -10.23 16.39
CA ILE A 383 -2.05 -11.14 16.46
C ILE A 383 -1.45 -11.22 17.86
N GLY A 384 -2.14 -10.69 18.86
CA GLY A 384 -1.66 -10.62 20.24
C GLY A 384 -0.74 -9.43 20.50
N SER A 385 -0.08 -9.44 21.64
CA SER A 385 0.83 -8.37 22.08
C SER A 385 2.23 -8.59 21.51
N LEU A 386 2.75 -7.57 20.84
CA LEU A 386 4.12 -7.55 20.33
C LEU A 386 4.92 -6.48 21.12
N ASP A 387 6.16 -6.81 21.47
CA ASP A 387 7.04 -5.91 22.20
C ASP A 387 7.85 -5.03 21.26
N ALA A 388 8.17 -5.53 20.07
CA ALA A 388 8.97 -4.82 19.10
C ALA A 388 8.45 -4.97 17.66
N VAL A 389 8.56 -3.88 16.90
CA VAL A 389 8.37 -3.85 15.45
C VAL A 389 9.64 -3.33 14.80
N VAL A 390 10.12 -4.05 13.80
CA VAL A 390 11.26 -3.65 12.97
C VAL A 390 10.79 -3.50 11.53
N CYS A 391 11.02 -2.33 10.93
CA CYS A 391 10.75 -2.07 9.51
C CYS A 391 12.08 -2.08 8.74
N ALA A 392 12.25 -3.08 7.87
CA ALA A 392 13.38 -3.14 6.94
C ALA A 392 13.10 -2.27 5.71
N GLY A 393 13.59 -1.03 5.75
CA GLY A 393 13.30 0.03 4.79
C GLY A 393 12.00 0.78 5.09
N TYR A 394 11.93 2.02 4.64
CA TYR A 394 10.75 2.87 4.76
C TYR A 394 9.59 2.32 3.92
N PRO A 395 8.38 2.20 4.47
CA PRO A 395 7.25 1.55 3.75
C PRO A 395 6.64 2.38 2.62
N GLY A 396 7.10 3.60 2.41
CA GLY A 396 6.63 4.51 1.36
C GLY A 396 5.75 5.65 1.88
N SER A 397 5.17 5.53 3.06
CA SER A 397 4.40 6.61 3.68
C SER A 397 4.56 6.63 5.20
N VAL A 398 4.41 7.82 5.81
CA VAL A 398 4.40 7.99 7.28
C VAL A 398 3.20 7.26 7.87
N ALA A 399 2.05 7.31 7.20
CA ALA A 399 0.84 6.59 7.62
C ALA A 399 1.11 5.07 7.75
N ALA A 400 1.70 4.45 6.72
CA ALA A 400 2.04 3.02 6.75
C ALA A 400 3.09 2.72 7.83
N LEU A 401 4.09 3.58 8.01
CA LEU A 401 5.09 3.42 9.05
C LEU A 401 4.45 3.46 10.45
N MET A 402 3.59 4.44 10.71
CA MET A 402 2.88 4.59 11.99
C MET A 402 1.91 3.43 12.26
N GLN A 403 1.28 2.88 11.23
CA GLN A 403 0.44 1.68 11.36
C GLN A 403 1.27 0.45 11.75
N ARG A 404 2.43 0.25 11.11
CA ARG A 404 3.37 -0.82 11.48
C ARG A 404 3.89 -0.63 12.90
N PHE A 405 4.28 0.57 13.26
CA PHE A 405 4.72 0.92 14.61
C PHE A 405 3.59 0.72 15.65
N GLY A 406 2.34 0.95 15.23
CA GLY A 406 1.15 0.71 16.06
C GLY A 406 0.88 -0.76 16.39
N ARG A 407 1.61 -1.71 15.78
CA ARG A 407 1.54 -3.13 16.14
C ARG A 407 2.31 -3.48 17.41
N ALA A 408 3.21 -2.62 17.88
CA ALA A 408 3.92 -2.78 19.15
C ALA A 408 3.19 -2.06 20.29
N GLY A 409 3.25 -2.61 21.51
CA GLY A 409 2.85 -1.92 22.73
C GLY A 409 1.39 -1.99 23.12
N ARG A 410 0.64 -3.03 22.78
CA ARG A 410 -0.81 -3.16 23.09
C ARG A 410 -1.17 -3.33 24.58
N ARG A 411 -0.23 -3.72 25.47
CA ARG A 411 -0.52 -4.03 26.88
C ARG A 411 0.04 -3.05 27.91
N GLY A 412 0.36 -1.82 27.52
CA GLY A 412 0.85 -0.80 28.47
C GLY A 412 2.32 -0.95 28.91
N ALA A 413 3.01 -2.01 28.48
CA ALA A 413 4.46 -2.14 28.64
C ALA A 413 5.21 -1.29 27.61
N GLY A 414 6.46 -0.91 27.91
CA GLY A 414 7.34 -0.25 26.97
C GLY A 414 7.54 -1.05 25.70
N SER A 415 7.53 -0.39 24.55
CA SER A 415 7.62 -1.04 23.23
C SER A 415 8.64 -0.38 22.33
N LEU A 416 9.16 -1.15 21.35
CA LEU A 416 10.13 -0.66 20.36
C LEU A 416 9.48 -0.58 18.97
N ALA A 417 9.66 0.57 18.34
CA ALA A 417 9.38 0.80 16.92
C ALA A 417 10.69 1.19 16.23
N LEU A 418 11.24 0.32 15.40
CA LEU A 418 12.55 0.50 14.76
C LEU A 418 12.42 0.55 13.25
N LEU A 419 12.91 1.61 12.63
CA LEU A 419 13.14 1.71 11.19
C LEU A 419 14.62 1.47 10.89
N VAL A 420 14.93 0.51 10.04
CA VAL A 420 16.27 0.30 9.47
C VAL A 420 16.25 0.83 8.04
N THR A 421 16.95 1.93 7.78
CA THR A 421 16.90 2.60 6.47
C THR A 421 17.71 1.86 5.43
N SER A 422 17.23 1.87 4.19
CA SER A 422 17.94 1.35 3.02
C SER A 422 18.87 2.42 2.42
N SER A 423 19.64 2.06 1.39
CA SER A 423 20.44 3.02 0.63
C SER A 423 19.61 3.83 -0.39
N ALA A 424 18.29 3.65 -0.44
CA ALA A 424 17.43 4.42 -1.35
C ALA A 424 17.41 5.91 -0.97
N PRO A 425 17.33 6.82 -1.94
CA PRO A 425 17.36 8.27 -1.70
C PRO A 425 16.35 8.73 -0.64
N LEU A 426 15.13 8.23 -0.70
CA LEU A 426 14.08 8.59 0.26
C LEU A 426 14.41 8.14 1.68
N ASP A 427 14.90 6.91 1.86
CA ASP A 427 15.30 6.39 3.16
C ASP A 427 16.46 7.21 3.74
N GLN A 428 17.42 7.61 2.88
CA GLN A 428 18.58 8.41 3.32
C GLN A 428 18.21 9.86 3.63
N TYR A 429 17.24 10.44 2.91
CA TYR A 429 16.65 11.73 3.27
C TYR A 429 16.05 11.68 4.68
N LEU A 430 15.24 10.65 4.96
CA LEU A 430 14.60 10.43 6.26
C LEU A 430 15.60 10.11 7.37
N ALA A 431 16.70 9.42 7.06
CA ALA A 431 17.79 9.18 8.02
C ALA A 431 18.56 10.45 8.37
N GLY A 432 18.67 11.40 7.42
CA GLY A 432 19.29 12.71 7.63
C GLY A 432 18.44 13.70 8.43
N ASP A 433 17.11 13.61 8.29
CA ASP A 433 16.13 14.37 9.08
C ASP A 433 15.05 13.44 9.65
N PRO A 434 15.40 12.60 10.63
CA PRO A 434 14.47 11.60 11.15
C PRO A 434 13.31 12.18 11.97
N ARG A 435 13.42 13.43 12.44
CA ARG A 435 12.32 14.12 13.12
C ARG A 435 11.12 14.37 12.21
N PHE A 436 11.36 14.41 10.91
CA PHE A 436 10.29 14.45 9.92
C PHE A 436 9.30 13.29 10.12
N LEU A 437 9.78 12.07 10.42
CA LEU A 437 8.92 10.89 10.64
C LEU A 437 7.98 11.02 11.85
N ILE A 438 8.36 11.79 12.86
CA ILE A 438 7.59 11.92 14.11
C ILE A 438 6.72 13.19 14.09
N GLY A 439 7.21 14.26 13.47
CA GLY A 439 6.58 15.58 13.48
C GLY A 439 5.80 15.94 12.23
N ALA A 440 6.00 15.24 11.12
CA ALA A 440 5.30 15.53 9.89
C ALA A 440 3.81 15.17 9.98
N PRO A 441 2.92 15.97 9.36
CA PRO A 441 1.54 15.55 9.16
C PRO A 441 1.51 14.26 8.34
N VAL A 442 0.53 13.42 8.60
CA VAL A 442 0.34 12.16 7.86
C VAL A 442 -0.19 12.46 6.46
N GLU A 443 0.10 11.57 5.51
CA GLU A 443 -0.31 11.72 4.13
C GLU A 443 -1.83 11.82 3.98
N HIS A 444 -2.26 12.54 2.94
CA HIS A 444 -3.65 12.61 2.53
C HIS A 444 -4.02 11.38 1.71
N ALA A 445 -5.08 10.70 2.08
CA ALA A 445 -5.71 9.70 1.21
C ALA A 445 -6.44 10.43 0.07
N ARG A 446 -6.27 9.93 -1.16
CA ARG A 446 -6.84 10.55 -2.37
C ARG A 446 -7.56 9.53 -3.19
N ILE A 447 -8.66 9.96 -3.77
CA ILE A 447 -9.48 9.21 -4.72
C ILE A 447 -10.01 10.17 -5.78
N ASP A 448 -10.25 9.64 -6.96
CA ASP A 448 -10.98 10.31 -8.03
C ASP A 448 -12.13 9.42 -8.53
N PRO A 449 -13.29 9.45 -7.85
CA PRO A 449 -14.44 8.65 -8.24
C PRO A 449 -15.12 9.13 -9.54
N ASP A 450 -14.80 10.34 -9.98
CA ASP A 450 -15.36 10.94 -11.21
C ASP A 450 -14.43 10.74 -12.41
N ASN A 451 -13.31 10.03 -12.25
CA ASN A 451 -12.53 9.55 -13.38
C ASN A 451 -13.46 8.85 -14.40
N VAL A 452 -13.46 9.33 -15.64
CA VAL A 452 -14.46 8.96 -16.65
C VAL A 452 -14.48 7.45 -16.91
N GLU A 453 -13.30 6.81 -16.99
CA GLU A 453 -13.20 5.37 -17.21
C GLU A 453 -13.84 4.57 -16.08
N ILE A 454 -13.56 4.94 -14.83
CA ILE A 454 -14.14 4.31 -13.63
C ILE A 454 -15.64 4.59 -13.56
N LEU A 455 -16.05 5.84 -13.76
CA LEU A 455 -17.43 6.27 -13.66
C LEU A 455 -18.32 5.53 -14.67
N VAL A 456 -17.92 5.49 -15.94
CA VAL A 456 -18.67 4.82 -17.02
C VAL A 456 -18.80 3.31 -16.75
N GLN A 457 -17.74 2.66 -16.26
CA GLN A 457 -17.80 1.25 -15.89
C GLN A 457 -18.86 0.99 -14.78
N HIS A 458 -18.91 1.86 -13.78
CA HIS A 458 -19.90 1.73 -12.70
C HIS A 458 -21.29 2.15 -13.09
N LEU A 459 -21.46 3.07 -14.04
CA LEU A 459 -22.77 3.38 -14.63
C LEU A 459 -23.35 2.18 -15.38
N LYS A 460 -22.51 1.40 -16.11
CA LYS A 460 -22.92 0.12 -16.71
C LYS A 460 -23.47 -0.83 -15.64
N CYS A 461 -22.72 -1.01 -14.54
CA CYS A 461 -23.16 -1.88 -13.43
C CYS A 461 -24.46 -1.36 -12.78
N ALA A 462 -24.58 -0.05 -12.59
CA ALA A 462 -25.74 0.57 -11.97
C ALA A 462 -26.99 0.44 -12.85
N SER A 463 -26.85 0.54 -14.19
CA SER A 463 -27.92 0.34 -15.17
C SER A 463 -28.39 -1.11 -15.23
N PHE A 464 -27.46 -2.07 -15.01
CA PHE A 464 -27.79 -3.49 -14.88
C PHE A 464 -28.62 -3.78 -13.62
N GLU A 465 -28.30 -3.12 -12.53
CA GLU A 465 -28.97 -3.30 -11.23
C GLU A 465 -30.37 -2.69 -11.22
N LEU A 466 -30.50 -1.47 -11.71
CA LEU A 466 -31.76 -0.72 -11.76
C LEU A 466 -31.77 0.20 -12.99
N PRO A 467 -32.90 0.33 -13.70
CA PRO A 467 -33.02 1.32 -14.77
C PRO A 467 -32.79 2.74 -14.25
N PHE A 468 -32.22 3.61 -15.07
CA PHE A 468 -32.05 5.02 -14.76
C PHE A 468 -33.19 5.85 -15.36
N GLU A 469 -33.77 6.75 -14.56
CA GLU A 469 -34.68 7.77 -15.05
C GLU A 469 -33.92 9.02 -15.52
N GLU A 470 -34.40 9.68 -16.55
CA GLU A 470 -33.84 10.94 -17.00
C GLU A 470 -33.91 12.01 -15.90
N GLY A 471 -32.78 12.63 -15.58
CA GLY A 471 -32.66 13.59 -14.47
C GLY A 471 -32.25 12.94 -13.13
N GLU A 472 -32.08 11.62 -13.07
CA GLU A 472 -31.57 10.94 -11.87
C GLU A 472 -30.05 11.17 -11.73
N PRO A 473 -29.56 11.66 -10.58
CA PRO A 473 -28.13 11.78 -10.32
C PRO A 473 -27.52 10.42 -9.98
N PHE A 474 -26.26 10.19 -10.30
CA PHE A 474 -25.51 9.02 -9.84
C PHE A 474 -24.68 9.37 -8.60
N GLY A 475 -25.29 9.24 -7.43
CA GLY A 475 -24.66 9.65 -6.18
C GLY A 475 -24.56 11.18 -6.07
N ASP A 476 -23.34 11.70 -6.04
CA ASP A 476 -23.00 13.13 -6.05
C ASP A 476 -22.64 13.65 -7.46
N VAL A 477 -22.68 12.79 -8.48
CA VAL A 477 -22.54 13.21 -9.89
C VAL A 477 -23.80 13.95 -10.35
N PRO A 478 -23.68 15.16 -10.90
CA PRO A 478 -24.84 15.93 -11.35
C PRO A 478 -25.72 15.18 -12.38
N PRO A 479 -27.03 15.46 -12.41
CA PRO A 479 -27.95 14.84 -13.37
C PRO A 479 -27.52 15.04 -14.83
N GLU A 480 -26.95 16.19 -15.17
CA GLU A 480 -26.51 16.52 -16.52
C GLU A 480 -25.36 15.61 -16.97
N SER A 481 -24.32 15.45 -16.11
CA SER A 481 -23.18 14.58 -16.40
C SER A 481 -23.60 13.10 -16.41
N THR A 482 -24.54 12.72 -15.54
CA THR A 482 -25.11 11.36 -15.56
C THR A 482 -25.85 11.10 -16.87
N ALA A 483 -26.65 12.05 -17.34
CA ALA A 483 -27.39 11.95 -18.59
C ALA A 483 -26.47 11.89 -19.81
N GLU A 484 -25.39 12.66 -19.82
CA GLU A 484 -24.38 12.63 -20.87
C GLU A 484 -23.71 11.25 -20.97
N ALA A 485 -23.27 10.69 -19.84
CA ALA A 485 -22.67 9.36 -19.78
C ALA A 485 -23.66 8.24 -20.17
N LEU A 486 -24.92 8.33 -19.77
CA LEU A 486 -25.97 7.41 -20.21
C LEU A 486 -26.27 7.57 -21.72
N GLY A 487 -26.22 8.78 -22.24
CA GLY A 487 -26.33 9.06 -23.68
C GLY A 487 -25.21 8.40 -24.48
N PHE A 488 -23.97 8.50 -23.99
CA PHE A 488 -22.84 7.80 -24.59
C PHE A 488 -23.04 6.27 -24.57
N LEU A 489 -23.48 5.70 -23.44
CA LEU A 489 -23.77 4.27 -23.33
C LEU A 489 -24.91 3.82 -24.25
N ALA A 490 -25.90 4.71 -24.49
CA ALA A 490 -27.00 4.43 -25.42
C ALA A 490 -26.53 4.44 -26.90
N GLN A 491 -25.62 5.33 -27.28
CA GLN A 491 -25.02 5.35 -28.62
C GLN A 491 -24.22 4.07 -28.91
N HIS A 492 -23.67 3.45 -27.87
CA HIS A 492 -22.92 2.18 -27.95
C HIS A 492 -23.80 0.93 -27.68
N GLU A 493 -25.11 1.07 -27.69
CA GLU A 493 -26.08 -0.02 -27.51
C GLU A 493 -25.95 -0.79 -26.17
N VAL A 494 -25.30 -0.20 -25.19
CA VAL A 494 -25.12 -0.78 -23.84
C VAL A 494 -26.40 -0.60 -23.01
N VAL A 495 -27.07 0.54 -23.16
CA VAL A 495 -28.35 0.82 -22.53
C VAL A 495 -29.35 1.25 -23.61
N HIS A 496 -30.63 0.91 -23.44
CA HIS A 496 -31.69 1.27 -24.36
C HIS A 496 -32.68 2.26 -23.73
N PRO A 497 -32.84 3.49 -24.29
CA PRO A 497 -33.79 4.46 -23.78
C PRO A 497 -35.20 4.12 -24.22
N THR A 498 -36.16 4.11 -23.28
CA THR A 498 -37.60 3.96 -23.51
C THR A 498 -38.33 5.18 -23.02
N ALA A 499 -39.56 5.41 -23.53
CA ALA A 499 -40.44 6.45 -22.99
C ALA A 499 -41.07 5.97 -21.70
N GLY A 500 -40.80 6.65 -20.60
CA GLY A 500 -41.41 6.44 -19.29
C GLY A 500 -42.65 7.32 -19.07
N GLU A 501 -43.19 7.28 -17.87
CA GLU A 501 -44.33 8.12 -17.44
C GLU A 501 -43.98 9.62 -17.55
N GLY A 502 -44.90 10.38 -18.11
CA GLY A 502 -44.71 11.84 -18.27
C GLY A 502 -43.74 12.24 -19.37
N GLY A 503 -43.36 11.33 -20.30
CA GLY A 503 -42.48 11.61 -21.40
C GLY A 503 -40.98 11.65 -21.06
N ARG A 504 -40.60 11.32 -19.85
CA ARG A 504 -39.18 11.16 -19.44
C ARG A 504 -38.61 9.88 -20.03
N ARG A 505 -37.33 9.92 -20.39
CA ARG A 505 -36.63 8.72 -20.86
C ARG A 505 -36.22 7.84 -19.66
N VAL A 506 -36.30 6.51 -19.84
CA VAL A 506 -35.81 5.52 -18.90
C VAL A 506 -34.77 4.66 -19.62
N PHE A 507 -33.57 4.59 -19.09
CA PHE A 507 -32.46 3.84 -19.67
C PHE A 507 -32.40 2.44 -19.07
N HIS A 508 -32.61 1.42 -19.85
CA HIS A 508 -32.59 0.02 -19.49
C HIS A 508 -31.31 -0.63 -19.96
N TRP A 509 -30.76 -1.55 -19.16
CA TRP A 509 -29.67 -2.40 -19.61
C TRP A 509 -30.13 -3.28 -20.79
N SER A 510 -29.33 -3.34 -21.85
CA SER A 510 -29.68 -4.04 -23.08
C SER A 510 -28.68 -5.10 -23.55
N SER A 511 -27.52 -5.18 -22.91
CA SER A 511 -26.46 -6.13 -23.26
C SER A 511 -26.65 -7.48 -22.56
N ASP A 512 -26.25 -8.58 -23.18
CA ASP A 512 -26.22 -9.92 -22.61
C ASP A 512 -25.03 -10.09 -21.62
N ALA A 513 -24.08 -9.14 -21.59
CA ALA A 513 -22.92 -9.20 -20.72
C ALA A 513 -23.27 -8.92 -19.26
N TYR A 514 -22.55 -9.57 -18.35
CA TYR A 514 -22.63 -9.28 -16.91
C TYR A 514 -21.58 -8.21 -16.56
N PRO A 515 -21.96 -6.92 -16.42
CA PRO A 515 -21.00 -5.83 -16.43
C PRO A 515 -20.05 -5.87 -15.22
N ALA A 516 -20.50 -6.36 -14.05
CA ALA A 516 -19.64 -6.45 -12.88
C ALA A 516 -18.45 -7.41 -13.05
N ASN A 517 -18.57 -8.38 -13.94
CA ASN A 517 -17.44 -9.23 -14.29
C ASN A 517 -16.35 -8.52 -15.09
N HIS A 518 -16.62 -7.40 -15.68
CA HIS A 518 -15.69 -6.60 -16.49
C HIS A 518 -15.13 -5.38 -15.75
N VAL A 519 -15.30 -5.28 -14.45
CA VAL A 519 -14.78 -4.20 -13.60
C VAL A 519 -13.97 -4.75 -12.44
N SER A 520 -12.65 -4.64 -12.50
CA SER A 520 -11.76 -4.95 -11.39
C SER A 520 -11.63 -3.72 -10.47
N LEU A 521 -11.87 -3.89 -9.18
CA LEU A 521 -11.75 -2.78 -8.23
C LEU A 521 -10.30 -2.45 -7.88
N ARG A 522 -9.34 -3.35 -8.13
CA ARG A 522 -7.96 -3.23 -7.64
C ARG A 522 -6.92 -3.07 -8.74
N SER A 523 -7.29 -3.36 -9.96
CA SER A 523 -6.42 -3.25 -11.12
C SER A 523 -7.26 -3.09 -12.37
N VAL A 524 -6.64 -2.67 -13.43
CA VAL A 524 -7.27 -2.64 -14.76
C VAL A 524 -7.21 -4.01 -15.44
N GLY A 525 -6.56 -4.99 -14.82
CA GLY A 525 -6.42 -6.38 -15.29
C GLY A 525 -7.05 -7.38 -14.32
N TRP A 526 -7.64 -8.44 -14.88
CA TRP A 526 -8.62 -9.33 -14.23
C TRP A 526 -8.07 -10.48 -13.43
N ASP A 527 -6.78 -10.86 -13.60
CA ASP A 527 -6.40 -12.23 -13.40
C ASP A 527 -5.27 -12.41 -12.40
N ASN A 528 -5.48 -13.36 -11.48
CA ASN A 528 -4.41 -13.91 -10.67
C ASN A 528 -3.76 -15.08 -11.44
N VAL A 529 -2.45 -15.17 -11.36
CA VAL A 529 -1.68 -16.32 -11.80
C VAL A 529 -1.64 -17.35 -10.70
N VAL A 530 -2.06 -18.58 -11.01
CA VAL A 530 -2.01 -19.71 -10.08
C VAL A 530 -0.65 -20.39 -10.20
N ILE A 531 0.04 -20.61 -9.08
CA ILE A 531 1.36 -21.23 -9.01
C ILE A 531 1.21 -22.69 -8.60
N ILE A 532 1.62 -23.59 -9.49
CA ILE A 532 1.42 -25.03 -9.36
C ILE A 532 2.78 -25.74 -9.28
N GLU A 533 2.96 -26.55 -8.24
CA GLU A 533 4.14 -27.39 -8.11
C GLU A 533 4.06 -28.59 -9.04
N ARG A 534 5.02 -28.68 -9.95
CA ARG A 534 5.06 -29.76 -10.95
C ARG A 534 5.42 -31.11 -10.33
N GLY A 535 4.67 -32.14 -10.66
CA GLY A 535 4.84 -33.50 -10.11
C GLY A 535 3.94 -33.82 -8.93
N THR A 536 3.45 -32.82 -8.19
CA THR A 536 2.45 -32.97 -7.14
C THR A 536 1.10 -32.37 -7.52
N ASP A 537 1.08 -31.53 -8.56
CA ASP A 537 -0.05 -30.72 -9.01
C ASP A 537 -0.70 -29.88 -7.88
N ARG A 538 0.08 -29.66 -6.82
CA ARG A 538 -0.35 -28.86 -5.67
C ARG A 538 -0.31 -27.38 -6.03
N THR A 539 -1.40 -26.67 -5.78
CA THR A 539 -1.40 -25.21 -5.80
C THR A 539 -0.62 -24.70 -4.59
N LEU A 540 0.48 -23.98 -4.85
CA LEU A 540 1.32 -23.36 -3.82
C LEU A 540 0.76 -22.01 -3.39
N ALA A 541 0.42 -21.17 -4.38
CA ALA A 541 0.06 -19.78 -4.14
C ALA A 541 -0.69 -19.19 -5.34
N GLU A 542 -1.17 -17.97 -5.16
CA GLU A 542 -1.70 -17.11 -6.21
C GLU A 542 -0.97 -15.76 -6.21
N MET A 543 -0.84 -15.12 -7.37
CA MET A 543 -0.17 -13.85 -7.54
C MET A 543 -0.91 -12.99 -8.56
N ASP A 544 -0.99 -11.67 -8.33
CA ASP A 544 -1.54 -10.75 -9.32
C ASP A 544 -0.72 -10.76 -10.61
N PHE A 545 -1.41 -10.59 -11.73
CA PHE A 545 -0.85 -10.75 -13.07
C PHE A 545 0.33 -9.80 -13.35
N ARG A 546 0.25 -8.55 -12.89
CA ARG A 546 1.34 -7.57 -13.09
C ARG A 546 2.62 -7.98 -12.35
N SER A 547 2.48 -8.41 -11.09
CA SER A 547 3.63 -8.93 -10.32
C SER A 547 4.19 -10.24 -10.90
N ALA A 548 3.34 -11.05 -11.54
CA ALA A 548 3.77 -12.31 -12.14
C ALA A 548 4.81 -12.12 -13.24
N HIS A 549 4.74 -11.03 -14.03
CA HIS A 549 5.74 -10.73 -15.06
C HIS A 549 7.16 -10.60 -14.51
N THR A 550 7.32 -10.03 -13.33
CA THR A 550 8.63 -9.83 -12.71
C THR A 550 9.06 -10.98 -11.81
N MET A 551 8.13 -11.79 -11.30
CA MET A 551 8.41 -12.83 -10.31
C MET A 551 8.25 -14.26 -10.82
N LEU A 552 7.48 -14.47 -11.90
CA LEU A 552 7.13 -15.80 -12.42
C LEU A 552 7.53 -15.97 -13.89
N HIS A 553 8.39 -15.09 -14.43
CA HIS A 553 8.97 -15.35 -15.76
C HIS A 553 9.72 -16.69 -15.78
N GLU A 554 9.85 -17.31 -16.93
CA GLU A 554 10.58 -18.57 -17.05
C GLU A 554 12.01 -18.45 -16.49
N GLN A 555 12.47 -19.49 -15.82
CA GLN A 555 13.74 -19.57 -15.08
C GLN A 555 13.84 -18.65 -13.84
N ALA A 556 12.80 -17.91 -13.46
CA ALA A 556 12.78 -17.19 -12.19
C ALA A 556 12.92 -18.15 -11.01
N ILE A 557 13.59 -17.70 -9.96
CA ILE A 557 13.62 -18.39 -8.67
C ILE A 557 12.53 -17.77 -7.80
N TYR A 558 11.40 -18.46 -7.78
CA TYR A 558 10.27 -18.09 -6.92
C TYR A 558 10.50 -18.63 -5.51
N GLN A 559 10.33 -17.80 -4.51
CA GLN A 559 10.49 -18.16 -3.11
C GLN A 559 9.12 -18.26 -2.43
N HIS A 560 8.90 -19.34 -1.68
CA HIS A 560 7.66 -19.59 -0.96
C HIS A 560 7.93 -20.32 0.36
N GLU A 561 7.53 -19.73 1.49
CA GLU A 561 7.72 -20.28 2.86
C GLU A 561 9.18 -20.63 3.23
N GLY A 562 10.14 -19.89 2.66
CA GLY A 562 11.57 -20.13 2.84
C GLY A 562 12.16 -21.20 1.93
N GLU A 563 11.33 -21.81 1.08
CA GLU A 563 11.73 -22.78 0.07
C GLU A 563 11.84 -22.10 -1.30
N GLN A 564 12.68 -22.67 -2.16
CA GLN A 564 12.96 -22.12 -3.49
C GLN A 564 12.38 -23.01 -4.58
N TYR A 565 11.77 -22.36 -5.55
CA TYR A 565 11.15 -23.01 -6.71
C TYR A 565 11.63 -22.32 -7.98
N GLN A 566 12.02 -23.10 -8.98
CA GLN A 566 12.31 -22.57 -10.30
C GLN A 566 11.06 -22.63 -11.17
N VAL A 567 10.73 -21.52 -11.81
CA VAL A 567 9.66 -21.47 -12.80
C VAL A 567 10.12 -22.17 -14.08
N GLU A 568 9.50 -23.29 -14.38
CA GLU A 568 9.80 -24.08 -15.59
C GLU A 568 8.99 -23.61 -16.79
N LYS A 569 7.73 -23.20 -16.55
CA LYS A 569 6.83 -22.68 -17.58
C LYS A 569 5.92 -21.60 -16.98
N PHE A 570 5.82 -20.49 -17.67
CA PHE A 570 4.81 -19.47 -17.41
C PHE A 570 3.78 -19.52 -18.56
N ASP A 571 2.63 -20.11 -18.29
CA ASP A 571 1.50 -20.16 -19.21
C ASP A 571 0.71 -18.83 -19.11
N TYR A 572 1.13 -17.89 -19.93
CA TYR A 572 0.65 -16.53 -19.94
C TYR A 572 -0.85 -16.44 -20.22
N GLU A 573 -1.32 -17.23 -21.21
CA GLU A 573 -2.73 -17.19 -21.67
C GLU A 573 -3.69 -17.82 -20.66
N ASN A 574 -3.26 -18.87 -19.96
CA ASN A 574 -4.09 -19.57 -18.97
C ASN A 574 -3.82 -19.13 -17.54
N HIS A 575 -2.99 -18.11 -17.34
CA HIS A 575 -2.62 -17.54 -16.03
C HIS A 575 -2.15 -18.59 -15.02
N LYS A 576 -1.20 -19.45 -15.46
CA LYS A 576 -0.62 -20.51 -14.63
C LYS A 576 0.90 -20.48 -14.71
N ALA A 577 1.55 -20.65 -13.58
CA ALA A 577 3.00 -20.85 -13.50
C ALA A 577 3.28 -22.23 -12.91
N PHE A 578 4.07 -23.01 -13.65
CA PHE A 578 4.50 -24.33 -13.21
C PHE A 578 5.91 -24.24 -12.66
N VAL A 579 6.06 -24.65 -11.40
CA VAL A 579 7.30 -24.49 -10.67
C VAL A 579 7.81 -25.84 -10.14
N ARG A 580 9.12 -25.96 -9.97
CA ARG A 580 9.77 -27.13 -9.40
C ARG A 580 10.66 -26.72 -8.23
N LYS A 581 10.60 -27.45 -7.11
CA LYS A 581 11.45 -27.20 -5.95
C LYS A 581 12.92 -27.37 -6.30
N VAL A 582 13.75 -26.39 -5.90
CA VAL A 582 15.20 -26.33 -6.17
C VAL A 582 15.92 -25.75 -4.95
N ALA A 583 17.25 -25.77 -4.96
CA ALA A 583 18.06 -25.18 -3.89
C ALA A 583 19.30 -24.45 -4.45
N PRO A 584 19.13 -23.44 -5.33
CA PRO A 584 20.26 -22.66 -5.82
C PRO A 584 20.81 -21.75 -4.72
N ASP A 585 22.06 -21.31 -4.89
CA ASP A 585 22.71 -20.33 -4.01
C ASP A 585 22.45 -18.87 -4.43
N TYR A 586 21.47 -18.65 -5.32
CA TYR A 586 21.09 -17.34 -5.84
C TYR A 586 19.55 -17.18 -5.92
N PHE A 587 19.10 -15.96 -6.00
CA PHE A 587 17.75 -15.57 -6.41
C PHE A 587 17.79 -14.76 -7.70
N THR A 588 16.62 -14.56 -8.33
CA THR A 588 16.49 -13.78 -9.57
C THR A 588 15.84 -12.43 -9.31
N ASP A 589 16.28 -11.42 -10.06
CA ASP A 589 15.72 -10.06 -10.04
C ASP A 589 15.49 -9.60 -11.49
N ALA A 590 14.23 -9.30 -11.82
CA ALA A 590 13.82 -8.95 -13.17
C ALA A 590 14.33 -7.58 -13.59
N MET A 591 14.66 -7.44 -14.86
CA MET A 591 15.04 -6.17 -15.50
C MET A 591 13.89 -5.70 -16.38
N THR A 592 13.30 -4.54 -16.03
CA THR A 592 12.16 -3.97 -16.74
C THR A 592 12.61 -2.74 -17.54
N TYR A 593 12.17 -2.68 -18.78
CA TYR A 593 12.28 -1.50 -19.65
C TYR A 593 10.95 -0.76 -19.63
N VAL A 594 11.00 0.57 -19.50
CA VAL A 594 9.81 1.43 -19.47
C VAL A 594 9.93 2.50 -20.53
N ARG A 595 8.91 2.64 -21.36
CA ARG A 595 8.73 3.69 -22.36
C ARG A 595 7.44 4.45 -22.09
N VAL A 596 7.47 5.76 -22.26
CA VAL A 596 6.28 6.63 -22.12
C VAL A 596 6.08 7.40 -23.41
N ASN A 597 4.86 7.35 -23.93
CA ASN A 597 4.43 8.09 -25.10
C ASN A 597 3.36 9.10 -24.68
N VAL A 598 3.49 10.37 -25.08
CA VAL A 598 2.47 11.39 -24.83
C VAL A 598 1.29 11.17 -25.79
N ILE A 599 0.10 10.98 -25.23
CA ILE A 599 -1.15 10.86 -25.99
C ILE A 599 -1.74 12.25 -26.18
N GLN A 600 -1.91 12.99 -25.09
CA GLN A 600 -2.51 14.32 -25.10
C GLN A 600 -1.78 15.23 -24.12
N GLU A 601 -1.55 16.49 -24.50
CA GLU A 601 -1.05 17.54 -23.61
C GLU A 601 -2.21 18.42 -23.18
N ASP A 602 -2.54 18.39 -21.88
CA ASP A 602 -3.64 19.18 -21.31
C ASP A 602 -3.18 20.55 -20.84
N GLN A 603 -1.96 20.60 -20.28
CA GLN A 603 -1.34 21.84 -19.82
C GLN A 603 0.13 21.88 -20.20
N SER A 604 0.63 23.08 -20.50
CA SER A 604 2.04 23.29 -20.74
C SER A 604 2.50 24.64 -20.22
N ALA A 605 3.74 24.72 -19.79
CA ALA A 605 4.34 25.95 -19.30
C ALA A 605 5.86 26.01 -19.60
N PRO A 606 6.38 27.16 -20.05
CA PRO A 606 7.82 27.37 -20.05
C PRO A 606 8.33 27.48 -18.60
N MET A 607 9.51 26.94 -18.34
CA MET A 607 10.20 27.00 -17.06
C MET A 607 11.60 27.59 -17.28
N GLY A 608 11.77 28.88 -16.98
CA GLY A 608 13.00 29.55 -17.33
C GLY A 608 13.22 29.66 -18.86
N PRO A 609 14.46 29.89 -19.33
CA PRO A 609 14.73 30.15 -20.74
C PRO A 609 14.74 28.89 -21.62
N GLU A 610 15.04 27.73 -21.06
CA GLU A 610 15.39 26.53 -21.83
C GLU A 610 14.63 25.25 -21.41
N LEU A 611 13.80 25.28 -20.37
CA LEU A 611 13.06 24.12 -19.89
C LEU A 611 11.57 24.24 -20.22
N HIS A 612 10.96 23.16 -20.65
CA HIS A 612 9.52 23.07 -20.91
C HIS A 612 8.86 22.00 -20.05
N ALA A 613 7.79 22.37 -19.36
CA ALA A 613 6.96 21.46 -18.60
C ALA A 613 5.64 21.22 -19.33
N GLY A 614 5.23 19.96 -19.42
CA GLY A 614 3.90 19.57 -19.90
C GLY A 614 3.23 18.62 -18.92
N MET A 615 1.91 18.57 -18.96
CA MET A 615 1.08 17.64 -18.21
C MET A 615 -0.08 17.18 -19.08
N GLY A 616 -0.42 15.90 -18.97
CA GLY A 616 -1.54 15.33 -19.72
C GLY A 616 -1.53 13.81 -19.72
N GLU A 617 -2.20 13.23 -20.68
CA GLU A 617 -2.35 11.79 -20.84
C GLU A 617 -1.16 11.15 -21.54
N VAL A 618 -0.72 10.01 -21.00
CA VAL A 618 0.42 9.24 -21.52
C VAL A 618 0.09 7.74 -21.60
N SER A 619 0.73 7.07 -22.54
CA SER A 619 0.80 5.59 -22.58
C SER A 619 2.13 5.15 -22.03
N VAL A 620 2.10 4.39 -20.93
CA VAL A 620 3.27 3.76 -20.31
C VAL A 620 3.33 2.31 -20.77
N ILE A 621 4.46 1.93 -21.36
CA ILE A 621 4.71 0.58 -21.84
C ILE A 621 5.85 -0.01 -21.00
N GLU A 622 5.56 -1.11 -20.33
CA GLU A 622 6.52 -1.87 -19.51
C GLU A 622 6.82 -3.22 -20.16
N LYS A 623 8.08 -3.59 -20.20
CA LYS A 623 8.53 -4.89 -20.70
C LYS A 623 9.61 -5.46 -19.81
N VAL A 624 9.42 -6.69 -19.37
CA VAL A 624 10.49 -7.46 -18.72
C VAL A 624 11.40 -8.01 -19.82
N VAL A 625 12.65 -7.54 -19.86
CA VAL A 625 13.62 -7.86 -20.93
C VAL A 625 14.64 -8.88 -20.52
N GLY A 626 14.77 -9.17 -19.23
CA GLY A 626 15.70 -10.12 -18.70
C GLY A 626 15.71 -10.19 -17.19
N TYR A 627 16.62 -10.92 -16.62
CA TYR A 627 16.80 -11.01 -15.18
C TYR A 627 18.28 -11.18 -14.80
N LYS A 628 18.60 -10.77 -13.57
CA LYS A 628 19.90 -10.98 -12.92
C LYS A 628 19.82 -12.16 -11.97
N LYS A 629 20.90 -12.92 -11.86
CA LYS A 629 21.11 -13.95 -10.83
C LYS A 629 21.94 -13.35 -9.71
N ILE A 630 21.36 -13.16 -8.55
CA ILE A 630 21.99 -12.50 -7.41
C ILE A 630 22.26 -13.55 -6.33
N LYS A 631 23.52 -13.74 -6.00
CA LYS A 631 23.94 -14.71 -5.01
C LYS A 631 23.47 -14.32 -3.60
N TYR A 632 22.98 -15.31 -2.85
CA TYR A 632 22.67 -15.08 -1.45
C TYR A 632 23.93 -14.66 -0.67
N HIS A 633 23.75 -13.93 0.40
CA HIS A 633 24.78 -13.47 1.32
C HIS A 633 25.81 -12.50 0.73
N THR A 634 26.34 -12.73 -0.45
CA THR A 634 27.35 -11.84 -1.09
C THR A 634 26.68 -10.74 -1.91
N HIS A 635 25.44 -10.95 -2.39
CA HIS A 635 24.73 -10.10 -3.32
C HIS A 635 25.48 -9.82 -4.64
N GLU A 636 26.43 -10.70 -4.97
CA GLU A 636 27.13 -10.65 -6.25
C GLU A 636 26.21 -11.08 -7.39
N ASN A 637 26.24 -10.35 -8.48
CA ASN A 637 25.58 -10.78 -9.70
C ASN A 637 26.43 -11.88 -10.35
N VAL A 638 25.89 -13.09 -10.48
CA VAL A 638 26.57 -14.25 -11.03
C VAL A 638 26.10 -14.63 -12.43
N GLY A 639 25.21 -13.84 -13.01
CA GLY A 639 24.77 -14.03 -14.39
C GLY A 639 23.48 -13.31 -14.73
N TYR A 640 23.16 -13.34 -16.01
CA TYR A 640 21.96 -12.77 -16.60
C TYR A 640 21.20 -13.83 -17.37
N GLY A 641 19.92 -13.59 -17.61
CA GLY A 641 19.10 -14.38 -18.52
C GLY A 641 18.11 -13.48 -19.25
N ASP A 642 17.73 -13.90 -20.44
CA ASP A 642 16.73 -13.19 -21.24
C ASP A 642 15.32 -13.62 -20.86
N VAL A 643 14.37 -12.71 -21.03
CA VAL A 643 12.93 -12.96 -20.81
C VAL A 643 12.17 -12.51 -22.05
N ALA A 644 11.31 -13.38 -22.54
CA ALA A 644 10.43 -13.11 -23.68
C ALA A 644 8.97 -13.08 -23.22
N LEU A 645 8.56 -11.96 -22.59
CA LEU A 645 7.17 -11.72 -22.20
C LEU A 645 6.56 -10.59 -23.04
N PRO A 646 5.24 -10.60 -23.27
CA PRO A 646 4.55 -9.48 -23.90
C PRO A 646 4.76 -8.17 -23.16
N GLU A 647 4.62 -7.06 -23.88
CA GLU A 647 4.60 -5.73 -23.30
C GLU A 647 3.29 -5.51 -22.56
N MET A 648 3.36 -4.83 -21.42
CA MET A 648 2.19 -4.34 -20.70
C MET A 648 2.04 -2.85 -20.99
N GLN A 649 0.86 -2.45 -21.42
CA GLN A 649 0.52 -1.04 -21.68
C GLN A 649 -0.45 -0.52 -20.64
N MET A 650 -0.24 0.71 -20.21
CA MET A 650 -1.08 1.42 -19.26
C MET A 650 -1.28 2.85 -19.72
N HIS A 651 -2.53 3.31 -19.83
CA HIS A 651 -2.85 4.71 -20.02
C HIS A 651 -2.96 5.39 -18.64
N THR A 652 -2.33 6.55 -18.50
CA THR A 652 -2.30 7.28 -17.24
C THR A 652 -1.98 8.77 -17.47
N THR A 653 -1.84 9.55 -16.40
CA THR A 653 -1.45 10.95 -16.46
C THR A 653 0.01 11.13 -16.03
N SER A 654 0.69 12.13 -16.59
CA SER A 654 2.10 12.42 -16.31
C SER A 654 2.39 13.94 -16.30
N LEU A 655 3.31 14.34 -15.41
CA LEU A 655 4.14 15.53 -15.61
C LEU A 655 5.35 15.12 -16.44
N TRP A 656 5.74 15.94 -17.41
CA TRP A 656 7.04 15.80 -18.07
C TRP A 656 7.80 17.11 -18.16
N LEU A 657 9.12 16.98 -18.12
CA LEU A 657 10.08 18.09 -18.22
C LEU A 657 11.00 17.81 -19.40
N THR A 658 10.87 18.58 -20.45
CA THR A 658 11.68 18.45 -21.67
C THR A 658 12.86 19.41 -21.63
N VAL A 659 14.07 18.84 -21.74
CA VAL A 659 15.33 19.58 -21.79
C VAL A 659 15.78 19.62 -23.26
N PRO A 660 15.95 20.81 -23.89
CA PRO A 660 16.39 20.88 -25.27
C PRO A 660 17.74 20.23 -25.49
N GLU A 661 17.94 19.59 -26.62
CA GLU A 661 19.24 19.01 -27.02
C GLU A 661 20.33 20.08 -27.12
N SER A 662 19.99 21.36 -27.38
CA SER A 662 20.90 22.49 -27.32
C SER A 662 21.56 22.63 -25.96
N VAL A 663 20.80 22.45 -24.87
CA VAL A 663 21.32 22.47 -23.49
C VAL A 663 22.25 21.30 -23.25
N VAL A 664 21.87 20.10 -23.69
CA VAL A 664 22.72 18.91 -23.56
C VAL A 664 24.06 19.10 -24.27
N ARG A 665 24.05 19.70 -25.47
CA ARG A 665 25.26 19.98 -26.23
C ARG A 665 26.11 21.13 -25.66
N SER A 666 25.48 22.05 -24.94
CA SER A 666 26.21 23.17 -24.29
C SER A 666 27.00 22.72 -23.06
N MET A 667 26.69 21.56 -22.52
CA MET A 667 27.42 20.98 -21.38
C MET A 667 28.80 20.52 -21.81
N ASN A 668 29.81 20.86 -21.01
CA ASN A 668 31.20 20.44 -21.28
C ASN A 668 31.45 18.97 -20.83
N ALA A 669 30.59 18.06 -21.33
CA ALA A 669 30.65 16.64 -21.00
C ALA A 669 30.07 15.78 -22.14
N PRO A 670 30.50 14.51 -22.27
CA PRO A 670 29.89 13.58 -23.23
C PRO A 670 28.40 13.42 -23.02
N ARG A 671 27.61 13.37 -24.11
CA ARG A 671 26.16 13.21 -24.07
C ARG A 671 25.68 12.07 -23.15
N PRO A 672 26.29 10.85 -23.17
CA PRO A 672 25.89 9.77 -22.25
C PRO A 672 26.00 10.16 -20.77
N ALA A 673 27.01 10.92 -20.38
CA ALA A 673 27.20 11.40 -19.01
C ALA A 673 26.13 12.42 -18.62
N VAL A 674 25.76 13.33 -19.54
CA VAL A 674 24.66 14.29 -19.33
C VAL A 674 23.32 13.57 -19.19
N ILE A 675 23.06 12.57 -20.03
CA ILE A 675 21.85 11.74 -19.96
C ILE A 675 21.80 10.96 -18.63
N ASP A 676 22.93 10.42 -18.16
CA ASP A 676 22.97 9.75 -16.87
C ASP A 676 22.77 10.72 -15.69
N ALA A 677 23.29 11.94 -15.79
CA ALA A 677 23.02 13.00 -14.82
C ALA A 677 21.53 13.39 -14.80
N LEU A 678 20.85 13.48 -15.96
CA LEU A 678 19.40 13.72 -16.05
C LEU A 678 18.58 12.59 -15.40
N ARG A 679 18.98 11.32 -15.57
CA ARG A 679 18.37 10.20 -14.83
C ARG A 679 18.53 10.35 -13.33
N GLY A 680 19.66 10.89 -12.90
CA GLY A 680 19.91 11.24 -11.51
C GLY A 680 18.98 12.34 -11.01
N VAL A 681 18.85 13.43 -11.78
CA VAL A 681 17.90 14.53 -11.48
C VAL A 681 16.46 14.02 -11.41
N ALA A 682 16.04 13.14 -12.33
CA ALA A 682 14.73 12.50 -12.28
C ALA A 682 14.52 11.70 -10.98
N THR A 683 15.58 11.06 -10.47
CA THR A 683 15.53 10.35 -9.19
C THR A 683 15.36 11.30 -8.01
N ALA A 684 16.13 12.40 -8.00
CA ALA A 684 15.99 13.43 -6.99
C ALA A 684 14.58 14.07 -7.01
N LEU A 685 14.07 14.40 -8.20
CA LEU A 685 12.70 14.93 -8.37
C LEU A 685 11.63 13.98 -7.83
N ARG A 686 11.69 12.70 -8.17
CA ARG A 686 10.76 11.70 -7.62
C ARG A 686 10.86 11.64 -6.09
N THR A 687 12.07 11.67 -5.55
CA THR A 687 12.30 11.62 -4.10
C THR A 687 11.64 12.80 -3.40
N VAL A 688 11.90 14.03 -3.86
CA VAL A 688 11.33 15.24 -3.26
C VAL A 688 9.82 15.36 -3.51
N ALA A 689 9.32 14.84 -4.64
CA ALA A 689 7.89 14.74 -4.92
C ALA A 689 7.19 13.83 -3.92
N CYS A 690 7.74 12.65 -3.64
CA CYS A 690 7.18 11.72 -2.65
C CYS A 690 7.13 12.36 -1.25
N VAL A 691 8.18 13.08 -0.85
CA VAL A 691 8.20 13.78 0.45
C VAL A 691 7.28 15.00 0.45
N GLY A 692 7.38 15.85 -0.58
CA GLY A 692 6.65 17.14 -0.62
C GLY A 692 5.14 16.99 -0.80
N LEU A 693 4.71 16.04 -1.61
CA LEU A 693 3.31 15.74 -1.83
C LEU A 693 2.76 14.63 -0.91
N MET A 694 3.63 14.03 -0.07
CA MET A 694 3.28 12.92 0.82
C MET A 694 2.59 11.77 0.08
N ILE A 695 3.25 11.25 -0.95
CA ILE A 695 2.77 10.14 -1.78
C ILE A 695 3.67 8.93 -1.66
N ASP A 696 3.07 7.74 -1.79
CA ASP A 696 3.84 6.50 -1.81
C ASP A 696 4.74 6.46 -3.07
N PRO A 697 6.03 6.17 -2.96
CA PRO A 697 6.91 6.03 -4.11
C PRO A 697 6.44 5.00 -5.15
N ARG A 698 5.58 4.06 -4.76
CA ARG A 698 4.97 3.09 -5.67
C ARG A 698 3.89 3.69 -6.56
N ASP A 699 3.27 4.78 -6.12
CA ASP A 699 2.22 5.47 -6.87
C ASP A 699 2.78 6.40 -7.95
N VAL A 700 4.10 6.68 -7.94
CA VAL A 700 4.78 7.55 -8.93
C VAL A 700 5.85 6.79 -9.68
N GLY A 701 5.61 6.56 -10.96
CA GLY A 701 6.62 6.07 -11.88
C GLY A 701 7.53 7.20 -12.37
N LYS A 702 8.73 6.83 -12.82
CA LYS A 702 9.65 7.77 -13.48
C LYS A 702 10.36 7.11 -14.64
N THR A 703 10.58 7.83 -15.71
CA THR A 703 11.48 7.44 -16.79
C THR A 703 12.11 8.66 -17.46
N LEU A 704 13.16 8.42 -18.21
CA LEU A 704 13.78 9.41 -19.09
C LEU A 704 13.61 8.90 -20.52
N GLY A 705 12.88 9.65 -21.34
CA GLY A 705 12.60 9.32 -22.73
C GLY A 705 12.50 10.56 -23.59
N SER A 706 12.02 10.40 -24.82
CA SER A 706 11.67 11.51 -25.69
C SER A 706 10.16 11.71 -25.70
N ARG A 707 9.72 12.96 -25.82
CA ARG A 707 8.31 13.29 -26.04
C ARG A 707 7.79 12.74 -27.39
N ASP A 708 8.67 12.67 -28.39
CA ASP A 708 8.35 12.29 -29.76
C ASP A 708 8.63 10.81 -30.07
N ASP A 709 8.73 9.92 -29.08
CA ASP A 709 8.90 8.48 -29.26
C ASP A 709 7.65 7.77 -29.89
N ALA A 710 6.67 8.52 -30.36
CA ALA A 710 5.68 8.00 -31.30
C ALA A 710 6.39 7.71 -32.64
N GLU A 711 6.19 6.50 -33.18
CA GLU A 711 6.73 6.04 -34.45
C GLU A 711 6.55 7.09 -35.56
N GLY A 712 7.55 7.93 -35.73
CA GLY A 712 7.69 8.87 -36.83
C GLY A 712 8.95 8.57 -37.62
N PRO A 713 8.99 8.79 -38.94
CA PRO A 713 10.17 8.57 -39.74
C PRO A 713 11.33 9.43 -39.22
N PRO A 714 12.60 8.96 -39.32
CA PRO A 714 13.77 9.67 -38.83
C PRO A 714 13.79 11.09 -39.42
N ARG A 715 14.02 12.08 -38.59
CA ARG A 715 14.14 13.49 -39.02
C ARG A 715 15.14 13.61 -40.16
N LYS A 716 14.75 14.32 -41.22
CA LYS A 716 15.51 14.47 -42.47
C LYS A 716 16.83 15.25 -42.36
N ASP A 717 17.15 15.76 -41.20
CA ASP A 717 18.32 16.58 -40.91
C ASP A 717 19.53 15.82 -40.33
N GLY A 718 19.50 14.50 -40.34
CA GLY A 718 20.68 13.64 -40.04
C GLY A 718 21.24 13.72 -38.63
N GLY A 719 20.57 14.39 -37.70
CA GLY A 719 20.93 14.48 -36.29
C GLY A 719 20.22 13.40 -35.49
N VAL A 720 20.96 12.42 -34.99
CA VAL A 720 20.51 11.48 -33.96
C VAL A 720 20.39 12.23 -32.63
N GLY A 721 19.39 13.07 -32.48
CA GLY A 721 19.15 13.82 -31.26
C GLY A 721 17.66 13.92 -31.00
N PHE A 722 17.20 13.42 -29.88
CA PHE A 722 15.88 13.69 -29.33
C PHE A 722 16.07 14.55 -28.07
N ASP A 723 15.11 15.41 -27.80
CA ASP A 723 15.11 16.21 -26.59
C ASP A 723 14.83 15.28 -25.39
N PRO A 724 15.80 15.09 -24.47
CA PRO A 724 15.60 14.21 -23.33
C PRO A 724 14.52 14.77 -22.43
N THR A 725 13.56 13.89 -22.08
CA THR A 725 12.36 14.26 -21.34
C THR A 725 12.24 13.41 -20.08
N ILE A 726 12.17 14.06 -18.93
CA ILE A 726 11.90 13.41 -17.65
C ILE A 726 10.38 13.28 -17.50
N PHE A 727 9.88 12.06 -17.36
CA PHE A 727 8.49 11.77 -17.03
C PHE A 727 8.35 11.38 -15.57
N LEU A 728 7.38 11.98 -14.87
CA LEU A 728 6.86 11.54 -13.58
C LEU A 728 5.38 11.25 -13.77
N TYR A 729 5.01 9.98 -13.77
CA TYR A 729 3.66 9.55 -14.11
C TYR A 729 2.97 8.84 -12.95
N ASP A 730 1.64 8.93 -12.92
CA ASP A 730 0.81 8.13 -12.02
C ASP A 730 1.01 6.66 -12.37
N ASN A 731 1.53 5.87 -11.43
CA ASN A 731 1.79 4.45 -11.65
C ASN A 731 0.51 3.60 -11.48
N VAL A 732 -0.60 4.19 -11.89
CA VAL A 732 -1.95 3.63 -11.77
C VAL A 732 -2.71 3.99 -13.05
N PRO A 733 -3.38 3.02 -13.68
CA PRO A 733 -4.19 3.28 -14.88
C PRO A 733 -5.25 4.37 -14.65
N GLY A 734 -5.43 5.24 -15.62
CA GLY A 734 -6.32 6.39 -15.54
C GLY A 734 -5.83 7.53 -14.64
N GLY A 735 -4.76 7.31 -13.85
CA GLY A 735 -4.24 8.27 -12.91
C GLY A 735 -5.13 8.50 -11.68
N VAL A 736 -4.58 9.15 -10.67
CA VAL A 736 -5.28 9.56 -9.43
C VAL A 736 -5.09 11.04 -9.15
N GLY A 737 -4.73 11.81 -10.17
CA GLY A 737 -4.55 13.27 -10.11
C GLY A 737 -3.21 13.71 -9.49
N LEU A 738 -2.19 12.84 -9.45
CA LEU A 738 -0.86 13.22 -8.96
C LEU A 738 -0.15 14.11 -9.98
N ALA A 739 -0.27 13.81 -11.28
CA ALA A 739 0.38 14.56 -12.35
C ALA A 739 0.02 16.05 -12.34
N ALA A 740 -1.24 16.40 -12.15
CA ALA A 740 -1.68 17.80 -12.05
C ALA A 740 -0.99 18.55 -10.90
N ARG A 741 -0.85 17.92 -9.75
CA ARG A 741 -0.17 18.52 -8.59
C ARG A 741 1.35 18.61 -8.75
N LEU A 742 1.95 17.60 -9.37
CA LEU A 742 3.36 17.66 -9.74
C LEU A 742 3.59 18.85 -10.67
N PHE A 743 2.65 19.09 -11.61
CA PHE A 743 2.71 20.23 -12.51
C PHE A 743 2.53 21.56 -11.77
N ASP A 744 1.58 21.66 -10.85
CA ASP A 744 1.36 22.89 -10.05
C ASP A 744 2.57 23.23 -9.18
N GLN A 745 3.28 22.24 -8.65
CA GLN A 745 4.44 22.42 -7.77
C GLN A 745 5.79 22.24 -8.47
N ARG A 746 5.84 22.18 -9.78
CA ARG A 746 7.04 21.86 -10.57
C ARG A 746 8.25 22.74 -10.26
N ASP A 747 8.04 24.04 -10.07
CA ASP A 747 9.13 24.98 -9.75
C ASP A 747 9.73 24.66 -8.37
N GLU A 748 8.88 24.44 -7.38
CA GLU A 748 9.30 24.10 -6.02
C GLU A 748 9.99 22.72 -5.97
N LEU A 749 9.51 21.75 -6.74
CA LEU A 749 10.11 20.41 -6.83
C LEU A 749 11.54 20.48 -7.38
N LEU A 750 11.79 21.30 -8.40
CA LEU A 750 13.12 21.47 -8.96
C LEU A 750 14.08 22.15 -7.96
N VAL A 751 13.62 23.17 -7.25
CA VAL A 751 14.42 23.82 -6.19
C VAL A 751 14.73 22.83 -5.07
N ARG A 752 13.78 22.04 -4.64
CA ARG A 752 13.98 21.01 -3.61
C ARG A 752 14.92 19.89 -4.08
N ALA A 753 14.81 19.46 -5.35
CA ALA A 753 15.73 18.47 -5.93
C ALA A 753 17.16 19.00 -5.96
N ARG A 754 17.36 20.25 -6.35
CA ARG A 754 18.67 20.90 -6.29
C ARG A 754 19.23 20.93 -4.86
N ARG A 755 18.41 21.34 -3.89
CA ARG A 755 18.81 21.38 -2.47
C ARG A 755 19.19 19.98 -1.96
N LEU A 756 18.46 18.93 -2.35
CA LEU A 756 18.82 17.55 -2.01
C LEU A 756 20.21 17.18 -2.53
N LEU A 757 20.55 17.56 -3.76
CA LEU A 757 21.87 17.34 -4.32
C LEU A 757 22.94 18.15 -3.59
N GLU A 758 22.72 19.44 -3.36
CA GLU A 758 23.67 20.34 -2.70
C GLU A 758 23.97 19.93 -1.25
N SER A 759 22.95 19.53 -0.50
CA SER A 759 23.08 19.17 0.92
C SER A 759 23.75 17.83 1.19
N CYS A 760 23.88 16.97 0.19
CA CYS A 760 24.56 15.70 0.35
C CYS A 760 26.08 15.88 0.48
N ALA A 761 26.70 15.21 1.45
CA ALA A 761 28.15 15.31 1.69
C ALA A 761 29.02 14.63 0.62
N CYS A 762 28.44 13.83 -0.29
CA CYS A 762 29.20 13.18 -1.34
C CYS A 762 29.66 14.20 -2.41
N GLU A 763 30.82 13.97 -3.04
CA GLU A 763 31.33 14.84 -4.10
C GLU A 763 30.84 14.46 -5.49
N GLU A 764 30.81 13.16 -5.81
CA GLU A 764 30.56 12.66 -7.17
C GLU A 764 29.11 12.27 -7.43
N GLY A 765 28.35 12.07 -6.39
CA GLY A 765 26.97 11.57 -6.44
C GLY A 765 26.88 10.15 -5.87
N CYS A 766 26.03 9.99 -4.89
CA CYS A 766 25.81 8.70 -4.24
C CYS A 766 24.36 8.22 -4.46
N PRO A 767 24.07 6.95 -4.19
CA PRO A 767 22.70 6.43 -4.30
C PRO A 767 21.65 7.22 -3.50
N ALA A 768 22.07 7.89 -2.42
CA ALA A 768 21.18 8.67 -1.55
C ALA A 768 20.70 10.00 -2.17
N CYS A 769 21.49 10.69 -2.96
CA CYS A 769 21.12 11.99 -3.53
C CYS A 769 20.66 11.91 -4.98
N ILE A 770 21.40 11.18 -5.83
CA ILE A 770 21.18 11.14 -7.28
C ILE A 770 20.81 9.74 -7.80
N GLY A 771 20.69 8.75 -6.89
CA GLY A 771 20.40 7.37 -7.23
C GLY A 771 21.62 6.60 -7.76
N PRO A 772 21.47 5.28 -7.97
CA PRO A 772 22.55 4.45 -8.48
C PRO A 772 22.92 4.84 -9.93
N ALA A 773 24.18 4.71 -10.29
CA ALA A 773 24.64 4.91 -11.67
C ALA A 773 23.99 3.87 -12.60
N SER A 774 23.55 4.33 -13.77
CA SER A 774 22.95 3.44 -14.78
C SER A 774 24.09 2.83 -15.62
N GLY A 775 24.08 1.50 -15.79
CA GLY A 775 24.88 0.86 -16.82
C GLY A 775 26.34 0.51 -16.47
N VAL A 776 26.76 0.61 -15.20
CA VAL A 776 28.07 0.07 -14.80
C VAL A 776 27.95 -1.46 -14.68
N MET A 777 28.46 -2.18 -15.66
CA MET A 777 28.65 -3.63 -15.53
C MET A 777 29.65 -3.91 -14.41
N PRO A 778 29.40 -4.92 -13.55
CA PRO A 778 30.37 -5.30 -12.51
C PRO A 778 31.72 -5.62 -13.15
N GLY A 779 32.75 -4.91 -12.73
CA GLY A 779 34.12 -5.09 -13.25
C GLY A 779 34.57 -4.07 -14.30
N GLN A 780 33.72 -3.16 -14.74
CA GLN A 780 34.14 -1.98 -15.51
C GLN A 780 34.25 -0.78 -14.55
N ALA A 781 35.44 -0.18 -14.51
CA ALA A 781 35.61 1.11 -13.84
C ALA A 781 34.69 2.14 -14.51
N PRO A 782 34.13 3.10 -13.77
CA PRO A 782 33.40 4.21 -14.38
C PRO A 782 34.33 4.90 -15.36
N VAL A 783 33.96 4.86 -16.64
CA VAL A 783 34.80 5.38 -17.74
C VAL A 783 34.74 6.90 -17.81
N ASP A 784 33.99 7.57 -16.95
CA ASP A 784 33.68 8.97 -17.09
C ASP A 784 34.27 9.81 -15.94
N PRO A 785 35.16 10.76 -16.23
CA PRO A 785 35.72 11.68 -15.25
C PRO A 785 34.71 12.74 -14.77
N HIS A 786 33.43 12.69 -15.23
CA HIS A 786 32.42 13.67 -14.87
C HIS A 786 31.53 13.17 -13.75
N PRO A 787 31.64 13.70 -12.52
CA PRO A 787 30.78 13.33 -11.42
C PRO A 787 29.31 13.64 -11.72
N ARG A 788 28.42 12.63 -11.66
CA ARG A 788 26.98 12.75 -11.96
C ARG A 788 26.30 13.88 -11.19
N LYS A 789 26.64 14.04 -9.92
CA LYS A 789 26.11 15.09 -9.04
C LYS A 789 26.48 16.46 -9.55
N ARG A 790 27.75 16.66 -9.91
CA ARG A 790 28.26 17.95 -10.44
C ARG A 790 27.57 18.31 -11.76
N LEU A 791 27.48 17.36 -12.69
CA LEU A 791 26.73 17.54 -13.94
C LEU A 791 25.24 17.82 -13.70
N GLY A 792 24.60 17.12 -12.75
CA GLY A 792 23.20 17.37 -12.41
C GLY A 792 22.97 18.77 -11.84
N LEU A 793 23.87 19.27 -10.99
CA LEU A 793 23.80 20.63 -10.44
C LEU A 793 24.07 21.68 -11.51
N GLU A 794 25.04 21.43 -12.42
CA GLU A 794 25.33 22.29 -13.56
C GLU A 794 24.15 22.40 -14.52
N LEU A 795 23.51 21.26 -14.85
CA LEU A 795 22.27 21.20 -15.62
C LEU A 795 21.16 22.04 -14.98
N LEU A 796 20.89 21.85 -13.70
CA LEU A 796 19.87 22.62 -12.98
C LEU A 796 20.21 24.15 -13.00
N SER A 797 21.48 24.50 -12.99
CA SER A 797 21.93 25.91 -13.08
C SER A 797 21.70 26.49 -14.48
N VAL A 798 22.05 25.73 -15.55
CA VAL A 798 21.82 26.14 -16.95
C VAL A 798 20.33 26.28 -17.24
N LEU A 799 19.50 25.40 -16.63
CA LEU A 799 18.04 25.47 -16.74
C LEU A 799 17.41 26.60 -15.92
N GLY A 800 18.23 27.48 -15.30
CA GLY A 800 17.72 28.63 -14.56
C GLY A 800 17.19 28.33 -13.15
N ILE A 801 17.38 27.11 -12.64
CA ILE A 801 16.97 26.76 -11.29
C ILE A 801 18.02 27.31 -10.30
N ALA A 802 17.66 28.40 -9.60
CA ALA A 802 18.56 29.07 -8.67
C ALA A 802 18.92 28.18 -7.46
N GLY A 803 20.17 28.24 -7.01
CA GLY A 803 20.63 27.76 -5.71
C GLY A 803 20.00 28.64 -4.60
N VAL A 804 19.72 28.01 -3.45
CA VAL A 804 19.26 28.78 -2.28
C VAL A 804 20.49 29.49 -1.70
N GLN A 805 20.45 30.84 -1.64
CA GLN A 805 21.43 31.65 -0.89
C GLN A 805 21.30 31.42 0.60
#